data_3fe44bb84b5bb4be522ed0cca338e7ef
#
_entry.id   3fe44bb84b5bb4be522ed0cca338e7ef
#
_cell.length_a   1.000
_cell.length_b   1.000
_cell.length_c   1.000
_cell.angle_alpha   90.00
_cell.angle_beta   90.00
_cell.angle_gamma   90.00
#
_symmetry.space_group_name_H-M   'P 1'
#
loop_
_entity.id
_entity.type
_entity.pdbx_description
1 polymer ?
#
loop_
_entity_poly.entity_id
_entity_poly.type
_entity_poly.pdbx_seq_one_letter_code
_entity_poly.pdbx_strand_id
1 'polypeptide(L)'
;MKRESVVLTIAFLMFVAVSFPMRAQVSFFQPPTYAGSGNVFVADFNGDGKQDILTSDGTMNLGNGDGTFTPGTSVSVSSGQVLAVADFNGDGKPDVLEQGTGTLLVLLGNGDGTFKAPLSTASGASLSAVAAIDLNGDGKADVVGVFNSSLMVYISNGDGTFKSGVSYNIGVTPAALLSLGDFNGDGKTDVALSSGNSSTVGEEVVFLGNGDGTFQSTPKTSAGIFSILDLANAAAVGDFNGDGKLDLAVSGCNAGNCSYSTVYIFAGNGDGTFQAPSTAISASGSLAALDFNGDGKLDLIVSTAGPTEIYLGNGDGTFSNNANYPGSCAAVADFNGDGKPDIAGAGAVLLGNGNGTFQGVQQGLTPGNPIAAVVGDFAKTGTPDVAVVSSDNVYILKNNGSAGLSLVNTYTLQQPGYAIVTADFNGDGNLDLMVISTATSDDWSYCVLLGNGDGSFQSPVFYPQSVITAATGYSIVVADFNKDNKLDVAISMAGAADNQSLALLLGNGDGTFAAPSYVYDDGAQTLLAADFNGDGKLDIAAGFTNGTTSGTALLLGNGDGTFQAAVFPTSLNGFVAQFTADLNNDGNPDLVSGNWTALGNGDGTFTLLPLPSVSYQVSALADLNGDGKPDELVTYYGQSVHAQNTGIILGNGDGTFGPLIDFPTSGLLPIFGAGITSTIALIADMNGDGRPDIVFSPTLVSPGTGIAVMLNTTSPGFGVLASALSPAPVTAGNSATATVTVSPAFGFSGTVALSCTGLPRGATCALNPPSIANSSGTSALTISTTGSLAAGTYPVQVTGTAGSIVNSMSVSLVVQAAPGFSLDGASGSPTSQTISAGQTASFGLALAPTGSFTGTVNLSCAITPSVTPAPTCTLSSSSVQISGSGAQPVTVKVATTAGTTGTAFRGNLPPGTMPLTWSLLLLGSAWLWARNRKRWSALAASMLVLTVLTCVSCGGSGSSSSHTTTGTPTGNYAVTITASSGGVSHSMPLQVVVQ
;
A
#
# COMPACT_ATOMS: atom_id res chain seq x y z
N MET A 1 -1.40 -43.91 44.28
CA MET A 1 -2.45 -43.56 43.34
C MET A 1 -2.92 -42.15 43.68
N LYS A 2 -2.26 -41.15 43.18
CA LYS A 2 -2.66 -39.75 43.31
C LYS A 2 -2.90 -39.20 41.89
N ARG A 3 -4.11 -38.71 41.64
CA ARG A 3 -4.48 -37.94 40.48
C ARG A 3 -3.93 -36.51 40.66
N GLU A 4 -3.04 -36.08 39.81
CA GLU A 4 -2.68 -34.67 39.69
C GLU A 4 -3.62 -34.01 38.67
N SER A 5 -4.36 -33.05 39.17
CA SER A 5 -5.20 -32.17 38.33
C SER A 5 -4.33 -31.08 37.69
N VAL A 6 -4.17 -31.12 36.39
CA VAL A 6 -3.59 -30.01 35.61
C VAL A 6 -4.64 -28.90 35.52
N VAL A 7 -4.40 -27.80 36.21
CA VAL A 7 -5.18 -26.57 36.10
C VAL A 7 -4.68 -25.80 34.88
N LEU A 8 -5.47 -25.85 33.81
CA LEU A 8 -5.26 -25.04 32.61
C LEU A 8 -5.65 -23.59 32.92
N THR A 9 -4.67 -22.73 33.12
CA THR A 9 -4.88 -21.30 33.28
C THR A 9 -5.14 -20.68 31.88
N ILE A 10 -6.40 -20.45 31.52
CA ILE A 10 -6.78 -19.67 30.35
C ILE A 10 -6.51 -18.20 30.70
N ALA A 11 -5.43 -17.68 30.18
CA ALA A 11 -5.18 -16.24 30.15
C ALA A 11 -6.14 -15.62 29.12
N PHE A 12 -7.21 -14.97 29.60
CA PHE A 12 -8.08 -14.12 28.81
C PHE A 12 -7.26 -12.86 28.47
N LEU A 13 -6.60 -12.85 27.29
CA LEU A 13 -6.13 -11.62 26.67
C LEU A 13 -7.40 -10.82 26.33
N MET A 14 -7.69 -9.78 27.09
CA MET A 14 -8.54 -8.70 26.61
C MET A 14 -7.80 -8.05 25.44
N PHE A 15 -8.18 -8.41 24.23
CA PHE A 15 -7.98 -7.55 23.08
C PHE A 15 -8.81 -6.29 23.36
N VAL A 16 -8.17 -5.25 23.84
CA VAL A 16 -8.64 -3.90 23.60
C VAL A 16 -8.55 -3.75 22.09
N ALA A 17 -9.66 -3.83 21.40
CA ALA A 17 -9.77 -3.37 20.04
C ALA A 17 -9.45 -1.88 20.08
N VAL A 18 -8.19 -1.54 19.92
CA VAL A 18 -7.79 -0.22 19.50
C VAL A 18 -8.31 -0.15 18.08
N SER A 19 -9.45 0.49 17.88
CA SER A 19 -9.91 0.90 16.57
C SER A 19 -8.85 1.91 16.07
N PHE A 20 -7.89 1.41 15.29
CA PHE A 20 -7.07 2.29 14.48
C PHE A 20 -8.05 3.03 13.55
N PRO A 21 -7.96 4.36 13.45
CA PRO A 21 -8.72 5.09 12.45
C PRO A 21 -8.39 4.46 11.09
N MET A 22 -9.40 3.96 10.36
CA MET A 22 -9.21 3.54 8.99
C MET A 22 -8.90 4.81 8.19
N ARG A 23 -7.64 4.97 7.81
CA ARG A 23 -7.26 5.84 6.70
C ARG A 23 -7.95 5.31 5.44
N ALA A 24 -8.19 6.17 4.47
CA ALA A 24 -8.49 5.70 3.12
C ALA A 24 -7.32 4.77 2.72
N GLN A 25 -7.58 3.47 2.77
CA GLN A 25 -6.57 2.46 2.46
C GLN A 25 -6.49 2.40 0.95
N VAL A 26 -5.30 2.59 0.39
CA VAL A 26 -5.06 2.33 -1.02
C VAL A 26 -5.42 0.88 -1.28
N SER A 27 -6.29 0.66 -2.25
CA SER A 27 -6.60 -0.67 -2.75
C SER A 27 -6.38 -0.67 -4.26
N PHE A 28 -5.54 -1.59 -4.70
CA PHE A 28 -5.52 -1.98 -6.10
C PHE A 28 -6.32 -3.24 -6.25
N PHE A 29 -6.91 -3.41 -7.42
CA PHE A 29 -7.66 -4.62 -7.69
C PHE A 29 -6.74 -5.82 -7.56
N GLN A 30 -7.05 -6.69 -6.63
CA GLN A 30 -6.45 -8.01 -6.53
C GLN A 30 -7.51 -9.03 -6.90
N PRO A 31 -7.28 -9.84 -7.94
CA PRO A 31 -8.21 -10.89 -8.30
C PRO A 31 -8.45 -11.80 -7.09
N PRO A 32 -9.69 -12.23 -6.83
CA PRO A 32 -9.96 -13.26 -5.85
C PRO A 32 -9.14 -14.52 -6.15
N THR A 33 -8.62 -15.19 -5.13
CA THR A 33 -7.78 -16.38 -5.28
C THR A 33 -8.48 -17.63 -4.76
N TYR A 34 -8.12 -18.79 -5.32
CA TYR A 34 -8.53 -20.09 -4.88
C TYR A 34 -7.32 -21.03 -4.73
N ALA A 35 -7.46 -22.07 -3.92
CA ALA A 35 -6.40 -23.06 -3.71
C ALA A 35 -6.50 -24.23 -4.70
N GLY A 36 -5.37 -24.93 -4.91
CA GLY A 36 -5.29 -26.14 -5.75
C GLY A 36 -4.51 -25.92 -7.02
N SER A 37 -4.39 -26.97 -7.81
CA SER A 37 -3.58 -26.99 -9.05
C SER A 37 -4.19 -27.89 -10.13
N GLY A 38 -3.82 -27.61 -11.38
CA GLY A 38 -4.27 -28.37 -12.56
C GLY A 38 -5.57 -27.82 -13.17
N ASN A 39 -6.35 -28.70 -13.79
CA ASN A 39 -7.61 -28.32 -14.43
C ASN A 39 -8.64 -27.83 -13.41
N VAL A 40 -9.49 -26.92 -13.81
CA VAL A 40 -10.56 -26.32 -13.00
C VAL A 40 -11.91 -26.83 -13.47
N PHE A 41 -12.71 -27.33 -12.52
CA PHE A 41 -14.09 -27.75 -12.74
C PHE A 41 -15.02 -26.84 -11.93
N VAL A 42 -16.08 -26.36 -12.56
CA VAL A 42 -17.00 -25.39 -11.96
C VAL A 42 -18.38 -26.03 -11.85
N ALA A 43 -18.96 -26.00 -10.64
CA ALA A 43 -20.32 -26.44 -10.37
C ALA A 43 -20.78 -25.91 -8.99
N ASP A 44 -22.07 -25.94 -8.69
CA ASP A 44 -22.59 -25.72 -7.35
C ASP A 44 -22.55 -27.04 -6.56
N PHE A 45 -21.43 -27.33 -5.89
CA PHE A 45 -21.21 -28.57 -5.17
C PHE A 45 -21.95 -28.62 -3.83
N ASN A 46 -22.27 -27.44 -3.25
CA ASN A 46 -22.88 -27.35 -1.93
C ASN A 46 -24.39 -27.04 -1.96
N GLY A 47 -24.98 -26.77 -3.13
CA GLY A 47 -26.39 -26.50 -3.32
C GLY A 47 -26.85 -25.12 -2.85
N ASP A 48 -25.94 -24.13 -2.75
CA ASP A 48 -26.28 -22.79 -2.29
C ASP A 48 -26.56 -21.80 -3.46
N GLY A 49 -26.50 -22.28 -4.68
CA GLY A 49 -26.79 -21.51 -5.89
C GLY A 49 -25.62 -20.68 -6.42
N LYS A 50 -24.43 -20.85 -5.87
CA LYS A 50 -23.21 -20.16 -6.30
C LYS A 50 -22.23 -21.11 -6.95
N GLN A 51 -21.35 -20.58 -7.79
CA GLN A 51 -20.35 -21.38 -8.48
C GLN A 51 -19.16 -21.70 -7.56
N ASP A 52 -18.90 -22.99 -7.34
CA ASP A 52 -17.74 -23.49 -6.62
C ASP A 52 -16.65 -23.94 -7.60
N ILE A 53 -15.43 -24.09 -7.12
CA ILE A 53 -14.28 -24.58 -7.89
C ILE A 53 -13.74 -25.88 -7.27
N LEU A 54 -13.66 -26.94 -8.10
CA LEU A 54 -12.88 -28.15 -7.82
C LEU A 54 -11.67 -28.19 -8.77
N THR A 55 -10.47 -28.30 -8.23
CA THR A 55 -9.26 -28.46 -9.04
C THR A 55 -8.92 -29.94 -9.26
N SER A 56 -8.18 -30.26 -10.32
CA SER A 56 -7.91 -31.66 -10.68
C SER A 56 -7.08 -32.43 -9.64
N ASP A 57 -6.41 -31.74 -8.74
CA ASP A 57 -5.75 -32.34 -7.56
C ASP A 57 -6.70 -32.66 -6.41
N GLY A 58 -8.01 -32.40 -6.57
CA GLY A 58 -9.06 -32.67 -5.59
C GLY A 58 -9.29 -31.55 -4.58
N THR A 59 -8.69 -30.38 -4.73
CA THR A 59 -8.92 -29.25 -3.82
C THR A 59 -10.26 -28.58 -4.12
N MET A 60 -11.11 -28.46 -3.09
CA MET A 60 -12.44 -27.84 -3.17
C MET A 60 -12.41 -26.42 -2.64
N ASN A 61 -13.00 -25.49 -3.38
CA ASN A 61 -13.17 -24.10 -3.01
C ASN A 61 -14.64 -23.72 -3.21
N LEU A 62 -15.33 -23.38 -2.12
CA LEU A 62 -16.75 -23.00 -2.12
C LEU A 62 -16.91 -21.51 -2.39
N GLY A 63 -17.69 -21.14 -3.39
CA GLY A 63 -17.91 -19.78 -3.82
C GLY A 63 -18.77 -18.98 -2.83
N ASN A 64 -18.38 -17.75 -2.54
CA ASN A 64 -19.16 -16.85 -1.69
C ASN A 64 -20.21 -16.04 -2.48
N GLY A 65 -20.16 -16.09 -3.84
CA GLY A 65 -21.05 -15.35 -4.72
C GLY A 65 -20.65 -13.89 -4.91
N ASP A 66 -19.42 -13.53 -4.54
CA ASP A 66 -18.78 -12.24 -4.77
C ASP A 66 -17.42 -12.39 -5.49
N GLY A 67 -17.19 -13.55 -6.09
CA GLY A 67 -15.92 -13.93 -6.72
C GLY A 67 -14.89 -14.51 -5.75
N THR A 68 -15.09 -14.39 -4.43
CA THR A 68 -14.19 -14.98 -3.41
C THR A 68 -14.60 -16.39 -3.03
N PHE A 69 -13.69 -17.14 -2.40
CA PHE A 69 -13.90 -18.55 -2.05
C PHE A 69 -13.52 -18.84 -0.60
N THR A 70 -14.21 -19.84 -0.04
CA THR A 70 -13.82 -20.47 1.23
C THR A 70 -13.38 -21.92 0.99
N PRO A 71 -12.34 -22.41 1.71
CA PRO A 71 -11.92 -23.80 1.56
C PRO A 71 -13.04 -24.78 1.88
N GLY A 72 -13.34 -25.70 0.96
CA GLY A 72 -14.27 -26.80 1.15
C GLY A 72 -13.57 -28.09 1.58
N THR A 73 -14.32 -29.19 1.63
CA THR A 73 -13.77 -30.52 1.91
C THR A 73 -13.13 -31.07 0.64
N SER A 74 -11.80 -31.19 0.63
CA SER A 74 -11.08 -31.71 -0.53
C SER A 74 -11.41 -33.18 -0.81
N VAL A 75 -11.47 -33.53 -2.08
CA VAL A 75 -11.67 -34.89 -2.59
C VAL A 75 -10.35 -35.67 -2.46
N SER A 76 -10.39 -36.87 -1.88
CA SER A 76 -9.21 -37.74 -1.85
C SER A 76 -9.04 -38.43 -3.19
N VAL A 77 -8.23 -37.87 -4.07
CA VAL A 77 -7.96 -38.43 -5.41
C VAL A 77 -7.08 -39.68 -5.27
N SER A 78 -7.62 -40.85 -5.66
CA SER A 78 -7.00 -42.16 -5.41
C SER A 78 -5.80 -42.47 -6.35
N SER A 79 -5.70 -41.79 -7.50
CA SER A 79 -4.68 -42.09 -8.55
C SER A 79 -4.23 -40.86 -9.35
N GLY A 80 -4.56 -39.67 -8.89
CA GLY A 80 -3.88 -38.49 -9.36
C GLY A 80 -4.68 -37.46 -10.13
N GLN A 81 -5.91 -37.71 -10.64
CA GLN A 81 -6.62 -36.66 -11.39
C GLN A 81 -8.14 -36.84 -11.44
N VAL A 82 -8.86 -35.73 -11.16
CA VAL A 82 -10.25 -35.56 -11.58
C VAL A 82 -10.30 -35.43 -13.11
N LEU A 83 -11.20 -36.16 -13.74
CA LEU A 83 -11.39 -36.18 -15.20
C LEU A 83 -12.58 -35.32 -15.65
N ALA A 84 -13.69 -35.36 -14.90
CA ALA A 84 -14.91 -34.65 -15.24
C ALA A 84 -15.80 -34.46 -13.99
N VAL A 85 -16.70 -33.50 -14.08
CA VAL A 85 -17.76 -33.24 -13.09
C VAL A 85 -19.09 -33.22 -13.84
N ALA A 86 -20.04 -34.04 -13.39
CA ALA A 86 -21.39 -34.12 -13.96
C ALA A 86 -22.33 -34.87 -13.01
N ASP A 87 -23.63 -34.88 -13.26
CA ASP A 87 -24.60 -35.70 -12.53
C ASP A 87 -24.68 -37.12 -13.17
N PHE A 88 -23.91 -38.07 -12.63
CA PHE A 88 -23.87 -39.44 -13.14
C PHE A 88 -25.00 -40.34 -12.62
N ASN A 89 -25.73 -39.92 -11.62
CA ASN A 89 -26.79 -40.70 -11.01
C ASN A 89 -28.20 -40.15 -11.23
N GLY A 90 -28.36 -38.91 -11.76
CA GLY A 90 -29.61 -38.26 -12.05
C GLY A 90 -30.31 -37.68 -10.79
N ASP A 91 -29.53 -37.36 -9.72
CA ASP A 91 -30.13 -36.77 -8.51
C ASP A 91 -30.04 -35.23 -8.48
N GLY A 92 -29.52 -34.61 -9.54
CA GLY A 92 -29.41 -33.18 -9.71
C GLY A 92 -28.21 -32.56 -8.97
N LYS A 93 -27.28 -33.36 -8.45
CA LYS A 93 -26.07 -32.89 -7.76
C LYS A 93 -24.82 -33.21 -8.57
N PRO A 94 -23.81 -32.32 -8.52
CA PRO A 94 -22.53 -32.61 -9.18
C PRO A 94 -21.80 -33.79 -8.52
N ASP A 95 -21.47 -34.80 -9.35
CA ASP A 95 -20.62 -35.93 -8.99
C ASP A 95 -19.22 -35.74 -9.61
N VAL A 96 -18.22 -36.44 -9.11
CA VAL A 96 -16.83 -36.36 -9.60
C VAL A 96 -16.41 -37.68 -10.23
N LEU A 97 -15.85 -37.60 -11.45
CA LEU A 97 -15.24 -38.73 -12.16
C LEU A 97 -13.71 -38.65 -12.03
N GLU A 98 -13.11 -39.75 -11.55
CA GLU A 98 -11.66 -39.91 -11.44
C GLU A 98 -11.15 -41.08 -12.31
N GLN A 99 -9.89 -41.01 -12.72
CA GLN A 99 -9.18 -42.11 -13.38
C GLN A 99 -8.54 -43.02 -12.32
N GLY A 100 -8.95 -44.28 -12.24
CA GLY A 100 -8.22 -45.31 -11.53
C GLY A 100 -7.33 -46.16 -12.46
N THR A 101 -6.58 -47.09 -11.92
CA THR A 101 -5.76 -48.01 -12.71
C THR A 101 -6.65 -49.01 -13.43
N GLY A 102 -7.01 -48.74 -14.70
CA GLY A 102 -7.92 -49.54 -15.52
C GLY A 102 -9.39 -49.48 -15.03
N THR A 103 -9.76 -48.48 -14.28
CA THR A 103 -11.11 -48.25 -13.75
C THR A 103 -11.50 -46.77 -13.85
N LEU A 104 -12.78 -46.51 -14.01
CA LEU A 104 -13.43 -45.24 -13.76
C LEU A 104 -13.99 -45.25 -12.34
N LEU A 105 -13.73 -44.23 -11.58
CA LEU A 105 -14.20 -44.05 -10.22
C LEU A 105 -15.15 -42.84 -10.17
N VAL A 106 -16.36 -43.06 -9.68
CA VAL A 106 -17.35 -41.99 -9.49
C VAL A 106 -17.55 -41.74 -7.99
N LEU A 107 -17.39 -40.53 -7.56
CA LEU A 107 -17.72 -40.05 -6.22
C LEU A 107 -19.02 -39.27 -6.32
N LEU A 108 -20.11 -39.87 -5.78
CA LEU A 108 -21.42 -39.22 -5.79
C LEU A 108 -21.49 -38.06 -4.79
N GLY A 109 -21.94 -36.89 -5.26
CA GLY A 109 -22.11 -35.70 -4.45
C GLY A 109 -23.25 -35.83 -3.43
N ASN A 110 -23.05 -35.28 -2.24
CA ASN A 110 -24.13 -35.18 -1.26
C ASN A 110 -24.96 -33.89 -1.41
N GLY A 111 -24.44 -32.90 -2.20
CA GLY A 111 -25.02 -31.57 -2.39
C GLY A 111 -24.78 -30.64 -1.20
N ASP A 112 -23.76 -30.94 -0.40
CA ASP A 112 -23.26 -30.09 0.70
C ASP A 112 -21.75 -29.86 0.62
N GLY A 113 -21.17 -30.03 -0.56
CA GLY A 113 -19.72 -29.92 -0.79
C GLY A 113 -18.93 -31.18 -0.37
N THR A 114 -19.62 -32.27 0.03
CA THR A 114 -18.99 -33.55 0.38
C THR A 114 -19.41 -34.66 -0.58
N PHE A 115 -18.66 -35.75 -0.61
CA PHE A 115 -18.86 -36.87 -1.52
C PHE A 115 -18.97 -38.21 -0.80
N LYS A 116 -19.65 -39.18 -1.42
CA LYS A 116 -19.71 -40.57 -0.99
C LYS A 116 -18.40 -41.30 -1.34
N ALA A 117 -18.24 -42.50 -0.81
CA ALA A 117 -17.14 -43.38 -1.17
C ALA A 117 -17.17 -43.71 -2.68
N PRO A 118 -16.00 -43.76 -3.37
CA PRO A 118 -15.94 -43.97 -4.80
C PRO A 118 -16.54 -45.30 -5.22
N LEU A 119 -17.35 -45.27 -6.28
CA LEU A 119 -17.90 -46.41 -6.99
C LEU A 119 -16.99 -46.69 -8.20
N SER A 120 -16.67 -47.97 -8.40
CA SER A 120 -15.68 -48.36 -9.42
C SER A 120 -16.34 -49.14 -10.57
N THR A 121 -16.06 -48.71 -11.80
CA THR A 121 -16.38 -49.46 -13.03
C THR A 121 -15.10 -49.81 -13.75
N ALA A 122 -14.93 -51.07 -14.16
CA ALA A 122 -13.76 -51.47 -14.94
C ALA A 122 -13.80 -50.84 -16.34
N SER A 123 -12.81 -50.01 -16.66
CA SER A 123 -12.64 -49.40 -17.96
C SER A 123 -11.71 -50.20 -18.89
N GLY A 124 -10.86 -51.03 -18.28
CA GLY A 124 -9.85 -51.79 -18.99
C GLY A 124 -8.69 -50.92 -19.58
N ALA A 125 -8.77 -49.60 -19.41
CA ALA A 125 -7.87 -48.67 -20.03
C ALA A 125 -7.83 -47.34 -19.27
N SER A 126 -6.72 -46.58 -19.39
CA SER A 126 -6.66 -45.17 -18.98
C SER A 126 -7.07 -44.32 -20.21
N LEU A 127 -8.09 -43.51 -20.05
CA LEU A 127 -8.58 -42.59 -21.05
C LEU A 127 -7.69 -41.33 -21.09
N SER A 128 -7.45 -40.84 -22.32
CA SER A 128 -6.80 -39.54 -22.48
C SER A 128 -7.82 -38.42 -22.72
N ALA A 129 -8.27 -37.81 -23.52
CA ALA A 129 -9.34 -36.83 -23.60
C ALA A 129 -10.66 -37.43 -23.08
N VAL A 130 -11.32 -36.79 -22.12
CA VAL A 130 -12.56 -37.26 -21.48
C VAL A 130 -13.59 -36.14 -21.43
N ALA A 131 -14.84 -36.47 -21.74
CA ALA A 131 -15.98 -35.58 -21.52
C ALA A 131 -17.16 -36.38 -20.93
N ALA A 132 -18.00 -35.66 -20.17
CA ALA A 132 -19.22 -36.23 -19.56
C ALA A 132 -20.44 -35.44 -20.00
N ILE A 133 -21.44 -36.13 -20.54
CA ILE A 133 -22.69 -35.55 -21.04
C ILE A 133 -23.74 -36.64 -21.17
N ASP A 134 -25.03 -36.32 -21.09
CA ASP A 134 -26.13 -37.21 -21.39
C ASP A 134 -26.21 -37.45 -22.90
N LEU A 135 -25.79 -38.65 -23.35
CA LEU A 135 -25.76 -39.06 -24.76
C LEU A 135 -27.05 -39.77 -25.20
N ASN A 136 -27.85 -40.23 -24.25
CA ASN A 136 -29.01 -41.07 -24.51
C ASN A 136 -30.34 -40.41 -24.16
N GLY A 137 -30.33 -39.23 -23.54
CA GLY A 137 -31.50 -38.44 -23.15
C GLY A 137 -32.19 -38.99 -21.90
N ASP A 138 -31.48 -39.75 -21.03
CA ASP A 138 -32.06 -40.30 -19.81
C ASP A 138 -31.89 -39.43 -18.57
N GLY A 139 -31.29 -38.27 -18.72
CA GLY A 139 -31.07 -37.29 -17.64
C GLY A 139 -29.84 -37.59 -16.76
N LYS A 140 -28.95 -38.50 -17.18
CA LYS A 140 -27.73 -38.85 -16.47
C LYS A 140 -26.54 -38.70 -17.37
N ALA A 141 -25.45 -38.22 -16.83
CA ALA A 141 -24.23 -38.05 -17.63
C ALA A 141 -23.59 -39.42 -17.94
N ASP A 142 -23.29 -39.60 -19.23
CA ASP A 142 -22.49 -40.68 -19.77
C ASP A 142 -21.05 -40.21 -19.94
N VAL A 143 -20.10 -41.10 -20.21
CA VAL A 143 -18.69 -40.77 -20.38
C VAL A 143 -18.21 -41.15 -21.78
N VAL A 144 -17.58 -40.22 -22.48
CA VAL A 144 -16.81 -40.48 -23.68
C VAL A 144 -15.34 -40.14 -23.42
N GLY A 145 -14.45 -40.90 -24.04
CA GLY A 145 -13.01 -40.63 -23.93
C GLY A 145 -12.21 -41.40 -24.98
N VAL A 146 -10.98 -41.00 -25.16
CA VAL A 146 -10.08 -41.61 -26.13
C VAL A 146 -9.15 -42.61 -25.46
N PHE A 147 -9.07 -43.82 -25.98
CA PHE A 147 -8.07 -44.80 -25.62
C PHE A 147 -7.37 -45.36 -26.88
N ASN A 148 -6.08 -45.14 -26.96
CA ASN A 148 -5.30 -45.44 -28.17
C ASN A 148 -5.95 -44.83 -29.42
N SER A 149 -6.35 -45.66 -30.41
CA SER A 149 -7.02 -45.23 -31.66
C SER A 149 -8.53 -45.47 -31.59
N SER A 150 -9.13 -45.45 -30.46
CA SER A 150 -10.56 -45.71 -30.23
C SER A 150 -11.24 -44.64 -29.39
N LEU A 151 -12.45 -44.25 -29.82
CA LEU A 151 -13.40 -43.54 -28.99
C LEU A 151 -14.11 -44.56 -28.13
N MET A 152 -14.04 -44.38 -26.83
CA MET A 152 -14.67 -45.25 -25.82
C MET A 152 -15.91 -44.57 -25.27
N VAL A 153 -17.03 -45.28 -25.18
CA VAL A 153 -18.29 -44.75 -24.64
C VAL A 153 -18.77 -45.63 -23.52
N TYR A 154 -19.08 -45.02 -22.38
CA TYR A 154 -19.57 -45.65 -21.16
C TYR A 154 -20.91 -45.01 -20.76
N ILE A 155 -22.01 -45.77 -20.87
CA ILE A 155 -23.35 -45.32 -20.57
C ILE A 155 -23.61 -45.52 -19.06
N SER A 156 -24.14 -44.51 -18.39
CA SER A 156 -24.46 -44.55 -16.98
C SER A 156 -25.55 -45.55 -16.68
N ASN A 157 -25.45 -46.25 -15.56
CA ASN A 157 -26.53 -47.09 -15.00
C ASN A 157 -27.48 -46.28 -14.09
N GLY A 158 -27.13 -45.01 -13.75
CA GLY A 158 -27.86 -44.14 -12.86
C GLY A 158 -27.65 -44.43 -11.37
N ASP A 159 -26.61 -45.17 -11.03
CA ASP A 159 -26.20 -45.48 -9.66
C ASP A 159 -24.73 -45.06 -9.40
N GLY A 160 -24.14 -44.32 -10.34
CA GLY A 160 -22.72 -43.96 -10.30
C GLY A 160 -21.78 -45.00 -10.90
N THR A 161 -22.33 -46.06 -11.50
CA THR A 161 -21.58 -47.05 -12.29
C THR A 161 -21.95 -46.96 -13.75
N PHE A 162 -21.12 -47.53 -14.62
CA PHE A 162 -21.33 -47.52 -16.06
C PHE A 162 -21.54 -48.92 -16.61
N LYS A 163 -22.23 -49.01 -17.75
CA LYS A 163 -22.28 -50.23 -18.58
C LYS A 163 -20.86 -50.48 -19.15
N SER A 164 -20.67 -51.72 -19.67
CA SER A 164 -19.41 -52.04 -20.35
C SER A 164 -19.13 -51.09 -21.50
N GLY A 165 -17.91 -50.60 -21.61
CA GLY A 165 -17.54 -49.64 -22.64
C GLY A 165 -17.73 -50.18 -24.08
N VAL A 166 -18.26 -49.32 -24.94
CA VAL A 166 -18.36 -49.55 -26.39
C VAL A 166 -17.21 -48.81 -27.09
N SER A 167 -16.55 -49.47 -28.02
CA SER A 167 -15.39 -48.93 -28.71
C SER A 167 -15.69 -48.64 -30.19
N TYR A 168 -15.36 -47.45 -30.67
CA TYR A 168 -15.44 -47.03 -32.04
C TYR A 168 -14.04 -46.75 -32.57
N ASN A 169 -13.66 -47.33 -33.70
CA ASN A 169 -12.34 -47.10 -34.28
C ASN A 169 -12.27 -45.71 -34.94
N ILE A 170 -11.32 -44.88 -34.48
CA ILE A 170 -11.13 -43.52 -34.99
C ILE A 170 -10.54 -43.53 -36.42
N GLY A 171 -9.79 -44.59 -36.80
CA GLY A 171 -9.21 -44.74 -38.14
C GLY A 171 -7.93 -43.95 -38.39
N VAL A 172 -7.56 -43.05 -37.50
CA VAL A 172 -6.35 -42.21 -37.57
C VAL A 172 -5.60 -42.27 -36.25
N THR A 173 -4.35 -41.84 -36.23
CA THR A 173 -3.60 -41.69 -34.96
C THR A 173 -4.26 -40.57 -34.13
N PRO A 174 -4.68 -40.87 -32.91
CA PRO A 174 -5.47 -39.92 -32.13
C PRO A 174 -4.65 -38.71 -31.78
N ALA A 175 -5.24 -37.54 -31.96
CA ALA A 175 -4.93 -36.37 -31.20
C ALA A 175 -5.68 -36.44 -29.85
N ALA A 176 -5.24 -35.63 -28.92
CA ALA A 176 -5.79 -35.61 -27.56
C ALA A 176 -6.98 -34.63 -27.41
N LEU A 177 -7.62 -34.15 -28.47
CA LEU A 177 -8.74 -33.19 -28.37
C LEU A 177 -10.06 -33.85 -28.70
N LEU A 178 -11.03 -33.68 -27.78
CA LEU A 178 -12.40 -34.15 -27.91
C LEU A 178 -13.34 -32.99 -27.67
N SER A 179 -14.25 -32.76 -28.63
CA SER A 179 -15.28 -31.72 -28.59
C SER A 179 -16.65 -32.31 -28.75
N LEU A 180 -17.63 -31.78 -28.05
CA LEU A 180 -19.04 -32.22 -28.10
C LEU A 180 -19.90 -31.14 -28.76
N GLY A 181 -20.85 -31.50 -29.57
CA GLY A 181 -21.82 -30.60 -30.18
C GLY A 181 -22.74 -31.31 -31.16
N ASP A 182 -23.79 -30.66 -31.62
CA ASP A 182 -24.67 -31.15 -32.72
C ASP A 182 -24.15 -30.56 -34.02
N PHE A 183 -23.15 -31.26 -34.59
CA PHE A 183 -22.48 -30.80 -35.85
C PHE A 183 -23.29 -31.06 -37.12
N ASN A 184 -24.37 -31.83 -37.01
CA ASN A 184 -25.21 -32.12 -38.18
C ASN A 184 -26.62 -31.49 -38.10
N GLY A 185 -26.96 -30.79 -36.97
CA GLY A 185 -28.24 -30.14 -36.80
C GLY A 185 -29.43 -31.07 -36.53
N ASP A 186 -29.20 -32.33 -36.08
CA ASP A 186 -30.29 -33.31 -35.82
C ASP A 186 -30.76 -33.33 -34.38
N GLY A 187 -30.22 -32.47 -33.49
CA GLY A 187 -30.60 -32.34 -32.10
C GLY A 187 -29.97 -33.41 -31.19
N LYS A 188 -28.98 -34.16 -31.67
CA LYS A 188 -28.27 -35.16 -30.89
C LYS A 188 -26.80 -34.76 -30.72
N THR A 189 -26.19 -35.17 -29.61
CA THR A 189 -24.79 -34.91 -29.37
C THR A 189 -23.88 -35.76 -30.25
N ASP A 190 -23.05 -35.10 -31.04
CA ASP A 190 -21.97 -35.69 -31.81
C ASP A 190 -20.62 -35.48 -31.08
N VAL A 191 -19.59 -36.24 -31.52
CA VAL A 191 -18.22 -36.12 -30.96
C VAL A 191 -17.25 -35.79 -32.09
N ALA A 192 -16.62 -34.62 -32.04
CA ALA A 192 -15.53 -34.26 -32.91
C ALA A 192 -14.17 -34.55 -32.24
N LEU A 193 -13.26 -35.12 -33.02
CA LEU A 193 -11.90 -35.47 -32.61
C LEU A 193 -10.90 -34.81 -33.57
N SER A 194 -10.02 -33.98 -33.07
CA SER A 194 -8.92 -33.45 -33.86
C SER A 194 -7.74 -34.39 -33.79
N SER A 195 -7.30 -34.87 -34.96
CA SER A 195 -6.20 -35.82 -35.10
C SER A 195 -5.00 -35.20 -35.79
N GLY A 196 -3.79 -35.60 -35.40
CA GLY A 196 -2.57 -35.20 -36.07
C GLY A 196 -1.33 -35.84 -35.45
N ASN A 197 -0.30 -36.11 -36.26
CA ASN A 197 1.03 -36.45 -35.74
C ASN A 197 2.12 -35.72 -36.54
N SER A 198 3.35 -35.77 -36.07
CA SER A 198 4.51 -35.09 -36.65
C SER A 198 4.83 -35.39 -38.08
N SER A 199 4.13 -36.29 -38.70
CA SER A 199 4.43 -36.80 -40.06
C SER A 199 3.21 -36.89 -40.99
N THR A 200 1.99 -36.59 -40.53
CA THR A 200 0.78 -36.65 -41.36
C THR A 200 -0.04 -35.37 -41.22
N VAL A 201 -0.79 -35.01 -42.25
CA VAL A 201 -1.78 -33.94 -42.22
C VAL A 201 -2.84 -34.30 -41.18
N GLY A 202 -3.20 -33.35 -40.27
CA GLY A 202 -4.27 -33.55 -39.33
C GLY A 202 -5.62 -33.76 -40.02
N GLU A 203 -6.54 -34.45 -39.39
CA GLU A 203 -7.92 -34.67 -39.84
C GLU A 203 -8.89 -34.39 -38.71
N GLU A 204 -10.01 -33.73 -39.00
CA GLU A 204 -11.15 -33.63 -38.09
C GLU A 204 -12.08 -34.82 -38.31
N VAL A 205 -12.32 -35.63 -37.27
CA VAL A 205 -13.11 -36.85 -37.32
C VAL A 205 -14.34 -36.66 -36.45
N VAL A 206 -15.54 -36.76 -37.04
CA VAL A 206 -16.80 -36.56 -36.31
C VAL A 206 -17.59 -37.88 -36.29
N PHE A 207 -17.91 -38.35 -35.11
CA PHE A 207 -18.84 -39.45 -34.86
C PHE A 207 -20.22 -38.86 -34.61
N LEU A 208 -21.16 -39.13 -35.53
CA LEU A 208 -22.55 -38.69 -35.38
C LEU A 208 -23.31 -39.55 -34.39
N GLY A 209 -23.95 -38.89 -33.43
CA GLY A 209 -24.75 -39.53 -32.38
C GLY A 209 -26.09 -40.09 -32.88
N ASN A 210 -26.50 -41.21 -32.38
CA ASN A 210 -27.83 -41.75 -32.65
C ASN A 210 -28.90 -41.30 -31.63
N GLY A 211 -28.49 -40.63 -30.52
CA GLY A 211 -29.35 -40.18 -29.47
C GLY A 211 -29.76 -41.27 -28.46
N ASP A 212 -29.15 -42.42 -28.56
CA ASP A 212 -29.38 -43.58 -27.66
C ASP A 212 -28.10 -44.01 -26.91
N GLY A 213 -27.09 -43.13 -26.90
CA GLY A 213 -25.77 -43.40 -26.32
C GLY A 213 -24.82 -44.14 -27.26
N THR A 214 -25.24 -44.41 -28.53
CA THR A 214 -24.40 -44.99 -29.56
C THR A 214 -24.11 -44.01 -30.66
N PHE A 215 -23.05 -44.28 -31.45
CA PHE A 215 -22.65 -43.46 -32.54
C PHE A 215 -22.70 -44.24 -33.86
N GLN A 216 -22.75 -43.56 -35.00
CA GLN A 216 -22.63 -44.18 -36.30
C GLN A 216 -21.25 -44.86 -36.43
N SER A 217 -21.19 -46.04 -36.99
CA SER A 217 -19.96 -46.85 -37.05
C SER A 217 -18.89 -46.27 -37.99
N THR A 218 -19.29 -45.40 -38.92
CA THR A 218 -18.38 -44.74 -39.87
C THR A 218 -18.39 -43.27 -39.56
N PRO A 219 -17.26 -42.71 -39.06
CA PRO A 219 -17.20 -41.31 -38.80
C PRO A 219 -17.18 -40.48 -40.08
N LYS A 220 -17.54 -39.19 -39.96
CA LYS A 220 -17.30 -38.18 -40.98
C LYS A 220 -15.87 -37.68 -40.85
N THR A 221 -15.19 -37.42 -41.97
CA THR A 221 -13.83 -36.85 -41.93
C THR A 221 -13.79 -35.61 -42.80
N SER A 222 -13.15 -34.60 -42.30
CA SER A 222 -12.83 -33.37 -43.04
C SER A 222 -11.32 -33.30 -43.23
N ALA A 223 -10.89 -32.86 -44.42
CA ALA A 223 -9.47 -32.67 -44.65
C ALA A 223 -8.92 -31.66 -43.69
N GLY A 224 -8.11 -32.12 -42.78
CA GLY A 224 -7.35 -31.27 -41.85
C GLY A 224 -6.20 -30.61 -42.56
N ILE A 225 -5.65 -29.67 -41.90
CA ILE A 225 -4.45 -28.98 -42.35
C ILE A 225 -3.51 -29.03 -41.19
N PHE A 226 -2.29 -29.35 -41.44
CA PHE A 226 -1.17 -29.24 -40.53
C PHE A 226 -0.92 -30.42 -39.60
N SER A 227 0.34 -30.66 -39.45
CA SER A 227 0.95 -31.39 -38.36
C SER A 227 0.61 -30.71 -37.06
N ILE A 228 -0.36 -31.21 -36.34
CA ILE A 228 -0.57 -30.85 -34.95
C ILE A 228 0.57 -31.47 -34.14
N LEU A 229 1.63 -30.71 -33.93
CA LEU A 229 2.78 -31.16 -33.15
C LEU A 229 2.56 -30.80 -31.70
N ASP A 230 2.43 -31.79 -30.89
CA ASP A 230 2.67 -31.92 -29.44
C ASP A 230 2.07 -30.91 -28.45
N LEU A 231 1.39 -29.83 -28.84
CA LEU A 231 0.83 -28.85 -27.93
C LEU A 231 -0.51 -28.21 -28.38
N ALA A 232 -1.23 -28.88 -29.28
CA ALA A 232 -2.61 -28.48 -29.55
C ALA A 232 -3.49 -28.94 -28.41
N ASN A 233 -3.70 -28.13 -27.45
CA ASN A 233 -4.32 -28.52 -26.18
C ASN A 233 -5.72 -27.98 -26.01
N ALA A 234 -6.32 -27.36 -27.02
CA ALA A 234 -7.66 -26.82 -26.88
C ALA A 234 -8.42 -26.73 -28.18
N ALA A 235 -9.69 -27.03 -28.11
CA ALA A 235 -10.69 -26.72 -29.09
C ALA A 235 -11.88 -26.03 -28.40
N ALA A 236 -12.54 -25.13 -29.12
CA ALA A 236 -13.79 -24.50 -28.71
C ALA A 236 -14.83 -24.67 -29.83
N VAL A 237 -16.08 -24.90 -29.45
CA VAL A 237 -17.21 -25.12 -30.35
C VAL A 237 -18.16 -23.93 -30.29
N GLY A 238 -18.63 -23.46 -31.45
CA GLY A 238 -19.60 -22.38 -31.50
C GLY A 238 -19.88 -21.94 -32.94
N ASP A 239 -20.92 -21.15 -33.14
CA ASP A 239 -21.20 -20.50 -34.45
C ASP A 239 -20.42 -19.18 -34.50
N PHE A 240 -19.18 -19.25 -35.02
CA PHE A 240 -18.31 -18.06 -35.09
C PHE A 240 -18.58 -17.18 -36.32
N ASN A 241 -19.30 -17.70 -37.30
CA ASN A 241 -19.57 -16.98 -38.53
C ASN A 241 -21.03 -16.54 -38.70
N GLY A 242 -21.92 -16.87 -37.72
CA GLY A 242 -23.32 -16.45 -37.71
C GLY A 242 -24.22 -17.16 -38.70
N ASP A 243 -23.84 -18.36 -39.21
CA ASP A 243 -24.61 -19.09 -40.19
C ASP A 243 -25.59 -20.11 -39.58
N GLY A 244 -25.61 -20.22 -38.25
CA GLY A 244 -26.49 -21.11 -37.48
C GLY A 244 -25.98 -22.56 -37.41
N LYS A 245 -24.74 -22.86 -37.81
CA LYS A 245 -24.12 -24.16 -37.68
C LYS A 245 -22.93 -24.11 -36.74
N LEU A 246 -22.63 -25.22 -36.10
CA LEU A 246 -21.50 -25.27 -35.20
C LEU A 246 -20.18 -25.34 -35.97
N ASP A 247 -19.31 -24.38 -35.70
CA ASP A 247 -17.92 -24.33 -36.15
C ASP A 247 -17.00 -24.89 -35.07
N LEU A 248 -15.72 -25.12 -35.40
CA LEU A 248 -14.71 -25.59 -34.48
C LEU A 248 -13.48 -24.68 -34.53
N ALA A 249 -13.12 -24.07 -33.40
CA ALA A 249 -11.85 -23.40 -33.25
C ALA A 249 -10.81 -24.36 -32.66
N VAL A 250 -9.65 -24.48 -33.32
CA VAL A 250 -8.58 -25.39 -32.88
C VAL A 250 -7.26 -24.64 -32.81
N SER A 251 -6.60 -24.73 -31.68
CA SER A 251 -5.26 -24.21 -31.47
C SER A 251 -4.20 -25.20 -31.93
N GLY A 252 -3.25 -24.78 -32.76
CA GLY A 252 -2.22 -25.65 -33.29
C GLY A 252 -0.96 -24.97 -33.77
N CYS A 253 0.09 -25.78 -34.02
CA CYS A 253 1.37 -25.32 -34.56
C CYS A 253 1.48 -25.59 -36.08
N ASN A 254 2.15 -24.72 -36.82
CA ASN A 254 2.45 -24.91 -38.22
C ASN A 254 3.58 -25.95 -38.43
N ALA A 255 3.48 -26.77 -39.48
CA ALA A 255 4.35 -27.90 -39.77
C ALA A 255 5.86 -27.57 -39.70
N GLY A 256 6.55 -28.16 -38.72
CA GLY A 256 8.02 -28.19 -38.61
C GLY A 256 8.65 -27.15 -37.72
N ASN A 257 7.91 -26.20 -37.19
CA ASN A 257 8.45 -25.22 -36.22
C ASN A 257 7.34 -24.68 -35.34
N CYS A 258 7.24 -25.14 -34.09
CA CYS A 258 6.32 -24.59 -33.07
C CYS A 258 6.72 -23.18 -32.59
N SER A 259 7.56 -22.45 -33.29
CA SER A 259 7.85 -21.06 -33.01
C SER A 259 6.69 -20.10 -33.38
N TYR A 260 5.71 -20.59 -34.15
CA TYR A 260 4.51 -19.83 -34.51
C TYR A 260 3.28 -20.72 -34.32
N SER A 261 2.47 -20.35 -33.37
CA SER A 261 1.24 -21.02 -32.99
C SER A 261 0.04 -20.24 -33.53
N THR A 262 -1.02 -20.91 -33.94
CA THR A 262 -2.18 -20.30 -34.62
C THR A 262 -3.48 -20.96 -34.18
N VAL A 263 -4.52 -20.15 -33.99
CA VAL A 263 -5.90 -20.64 -33.89
C VAL A 263 -6.52 -20.69 -35.30
N TYR A 264 -7.05 -21.84 -35.65
CA TYR A 264 -7.74 -22.12 -36.91
C TYR A 264 -9.24 -22.23 -36.65
N ILE A 265 -10.06 -21.67 -37.55
CA ILE A 265 -11.51 -21.85 -37.53
C ILE A 265 -11.89 -22.79 -38.68
N PHE A 266 -12.57 -23.88 -38.33
CA PHE A 266 -13.17 -24.82 -39.21
C PHE A 266 -14.68 -24.55 -39.26
N ALA A 267 -15.14 -23.88 -40.35
CA ALA A 267 -16.56 -23.59 -40.48
C ALA A 267 -17.35 -24.87 -40.80
N GLY A 268 -18.44 -25.09 -40.04
CA GLY A 268 -19.28 -26.27 -40.14
C GLY A 268 -20.15 -26.26 -41.42
N ASN A 269 -20.27 -27.41 -42.08
CA ASN A 269 -21.20 -27.57 -43.20
C ASN A 269 -22.64 -27.88 -42.73
N GLY A 270 -22.83 -28.25 -41.45
CA GLY A 270 -24.10 -28.69 -40.89
C GLY A 270 -24.48 -30.12 -41.27
N ASP A 271 -23.53 -30.94 -41.66
CA ASP A 271 -23.70 -32.35 -41.96
C ASP A 271 -22.66 -33.26 -41.26
N GLY A 272 -22.00 -32.69 -40.24
CA GLY A 272 -20.91 -33.30 -39.50
C GLY A 272 -19.56 -33.21 -40.19
N THR A 273 -19.43 -32.44 -41.29
CA THR A 273 -18.15 -32.12 -41.90
C THR A 273 -17.82 -30.65 -41.81
N PHE A 274 -16.56 -30.32 -41.96
CA PHE A 274 -16.06 -28.94 -41.89
C PHE A 274 -15.48 -28.49 -43.25
N GLN A 275 -15.47 -27.18 -43.48
CA GLN A 275 -14.75 -26.53 -44.56
C GLN A 275 -13.26 -26.52 -44.29
N ALA A 276 -12.48 -26.17 -45.31
CA ALA A 276 -11.05 -25.94 -45.12
C ALA A 276 -10.85 -24.78 -44.12
N PRO A 277 -9.97 -24.96 -43.12
CA PRO A 277 -9.83 -23.96 -42.04
C PRO A 277 -9.24 -22.66 -42.53
N SER A 278 -9.66 -21.58 -41.90
CA SER A 278 -9.07 -20.27 -42.01
C SER A 278 -8.14 -20.01 -40.79
N THR A 279 -7.07 -19.24 -41.01
CA THR A 279 -6.24 -18.75 -39.92
C THR A 279 -6.95 -17.54 -39.28
N ALA A 280 -7.28 -17.62 -38.01
CA ALA A 280 -7.99 -16.55 -37.30
C ALA A 280 -7.08 -15.71 -36.38
N ILE A 281 -6.21 -16.35 -35.61
CA ILE A 281 -5.45 -15.70 -34.55
C ILE A 281 -4.02 -16.25 -34.55
N SER A 282 -3.01 -15.37 -34.48
CA SER A 282 -1.59 -15.77 -34.39
C SER A 282 -1.17 -15.98 -32.91
N ALA A 283 -1.86 -16.87 -32.22
CA ALA A 283 -1.59 -17.28 -30.85
C ALA A 283 -2.01 -18.74 -30.68
N SER A 284 -1.54 -19.42 -29.62
CA SER A 284 -2.01 -20.77 -29.29
C SER A 284 -2.05 -21.00 -27.79
N GLY A 285 -3.01 -21.73 -27.32
CA GLY A 285 -3.19 -22.07 -25.91
C GLY A 285 -4.51 -22.79 -25.67
N SER A 286 -4.96 -22.83 -24.43
CA SER A 286 -6.32 -23.23 -24.09
C SER A 286 -7.33 -22.27 -24.71
N LEU A 287 -8.46 -22.78 -25.15
CA LEU A 287 -9.51 -21.98 -25.78
C LEU A 287 -10.80 -22.04 -24.98
N ALA A 288 -11.50 -20.91 -24.88
CA ALA A 288 -12.89 -20.84 -24.45
C ALA A 288 -13.65 -19.87 -25.36
N ALA A 289 -14.90 -20.23 -25.70
CA ALA A 289 -15.78 -19.44 -26.57
C ALA A 289 -17.03 -19.02 -25.80
N LEU A 290 -17.30 -17.72 -25.76
CA LEU A 290 -18.51 -17.16 -25.17
C LEU A 290 -18.67 -15.71 -25.67
N ASP A 291 -19.88 -15.15 -25.60
CA ASP A 291 -20.11 -13.71 -25.82
C ASP A 291 -19.73 -12.94 -24.54
N PHE A 292 -18.50 -12.40 -24.52
CA PHE A 292 -17.96 -11.67 -23.33
C PHE A 292 -18.34 -10.20 -23.31
N ASN A 293 -18.79 -9.65 -24.45
CA ASN A 293 -19.12 -8.24 -24.57
C ASN A 293 -20.64 -7.97 -24.68
N GLY A 294 -21.48 -9.01 -24.80
CA GLY A 294 -22.92 -8.90 -24.87
C GLY A 294 -23.44 -8.44 -26.23
N ASP A 295 -22.65 -8.59 -27.33
CA ASP A 295 -23.03 -8.13 -28.68
C ASP A 295 -23.73 -9.21 -29.52
N GLY A 296 -23.90 -10.42 -28.97
CA GLY A 296 -24.56 -11.55 -29.59
C GLY A 296 -23.68 -12.36 -30.55
N LYS A 297 -22.38 -12.12 -30.57
CA LYS A 297 -21.39 -12.88 -31.34
C LYS A 297 -20.46 -13.60 -30.37
N LEU A 298 -19.93 -14.75 -30.81
CA LEU A 298 -19.00 -15.47 -29.95
C LEU A 298 -17.60 -14.89 -30.04
N ASP A 299 -17.03 -14.60 -28.87
CA ASP A 299 -15.66 -14.19 -28.67
C ASP A 299 -14.79 -15.41 -28.31
N LEU A 300 -13.45 -15.25 -28.36
CA LEU A 300 -12.50 -16.29 -27.99
C LEU A 300 -11.54 -15.80 -26.90
N ILE A 301 -11.35 -16.63 -25.91
CA ILE A 301 -10.19 -16.56 -25.01
C ILE A 301 -9.13 -17.50 -25.54
N VAL A 302 -7.90 -17.00 -25.69
CA VAL A 302 -6.71 -17.79 -26.00
C VAL A 302 -5.74 -17.68 -24.82
N SER A 303 -5.58 -18.75 -24.05
CA SER A 303 -4.74 -18.75 -22.86
C SER A 303 -3.46 -19.52 -23.14
N THR A 304 -2.36 -18.79 -23.26
CA THR A 304 -1.02 -19.33 -23.53
C THR A 304 -0.32 -19.74 -22.22
N ALA A 305 0.91 -20.25 -22.31
CA ALA A 305 1.77 -20.42 -21.14
C ALA A 305 2.22 -19.05 -20.55
N GLY A 306 1.87 -17.95 -21.19
CA GLY A 306 2.04 -16.55 -20.79
C GLY A 306 0.69 -15.88 -20.50
N PRO A 307 0.29 -14.83 -21.24
CA PRO A 307 -0.96 -14.12 -21.02
C PRO A 307 -2.19 -14.90 -21.48
N THR A 308 -3.34 -14.56 -20.90
CA THR A 308 -4.67 -14.85 -21.45
C THR A 308 -5.09 -13.69 -22.35
N GLU A 309 -5.33 -13.96 -23.60
CA GLU A 309 -5.68 -13.00 -24.64
C GLU A 309 -7.17 -13.09 -24.95
N ILE A 310 -7.86 -11.94 -25.00
CA ILE A 310 -9.29 -11.84 -25.29
C ILE A 310 -9.46 -11.32 -26.72
N TYR A 311 -10.16 -12.07 -27.55
CA TYR A 311 -10.45 -11.74 -28.93
C TYR A 311 -11.94 -11.61 -29.14
N LEU A 312 -12.40 -10.40 -29.52
CA LEU A 312 -13.81 -10.17 -29.85
C LEU A 312 -14.13 -10.65 -31.26
N GLY A 313 -15.21 -11.41 -31.38
CA GLY A 313 -15.69 -11.95 -32.65
C GLY A 313 -16.39 -10.89 -33.51
N ASN A 314 -16.08 -10.87 -34.80
CA ASN A 314 -16.78 -9.98 -35.74
C ASN A 314 -18.07 -10.61 -36.29
N GLY A 315 -18.35 -11.91 -35.98
CA GLY A 315 -19.52 -12.65 -36.44
C GLY A 315 -19.39 -13.13 -37.89
N ASP A 316 -18.18 -13.14 -38.42
CA ASP A 316 -17.85 -13.66 -39.78
C ASP A 316 -16.71 -14.68 -39.76
N GLY A 317 -16.39 -15.21 -38.56
CA GLY A 317 -15.28 -16.11 -38.32
C GLY A 317 -13.93 -15.42 -38.16
N THR A 318 -13.88 -14.10 -38.13
CA THR A 318 -12.68 -13.31 -37.82
C THR A 318 -12.78 -12.66 -36.42
N PHE A 319 -11.63 -12.30 -35.86
CA PHE A 319 -11.53 -11.82 -34.50
C PHE A 319 -10.60 -10.60 -34.38
N SER A 320 -10.84 -9.77 -33.36
CA SER A 320 -10.01 -8.62 -33.01
C SER A 320 -9.46 -8.77 -31.60
N ASN A 321 -8.15 -8.62 -31.38
CA ASN A 321 -7.60 -8.59 -30.02
C ASN A 321 -8.17 -7.38 -29.25
N ASN A 322 -8.71 -7.61 -28.06
CA ASN A 322 -9.33 -6.58 -27.24
C ASN A 322 -8.52 -6.28 -25.95
N ALA A 323 -8.05 -7.31 -25.27
CA ALA A 323 -7.34 -7.17 -24.01
C ALA A 323 -6.46 -8.40 -23.73
N ASN A 324 -5.44 -8.19 -22.90
CA ASN A 324 -4.53 -9.25 -22.48
C ASN A 324 -4.37 -9.21 -20.96
N TYR A 325 -4.42 -10.37 -20.32
CA TYR A 325 -4.32 -10.52 -18.87
C TYR A 325 -3.22 -11.53 -18.52
N PRO A 326 -2.45 -11.32 -17.43
CA PRO A 326 -1.46 -12.30 -17.00
C PRO A 326 -2.14 -13.55 -16.43
N GLY A 327 -1.53 -14.70 -16.66
CA GLY A 327 -2.02 -16.00 -16.19
C GLY A 327 -2.79 -16.79 -17.23
N SER A 328 -3.12 -18.05 -16.92
CA SER A 328 -3.82 -18.97 -17.81
C SER A 328 -5.30 -19.07 -17.46
N CYS A 329 -6.18 -19.11 -18.45
CA CYS A 329 -7.60 -19.45 -18.29
C CYS A 329 -7.77 -20.97 -18.22
N ALA A 330 -8.56 -21.44 -17.23
CA ALA A 330 -8.93 -22.84 -17.11
C ALA A 330 -10.45 -23.07 -17.16
N ALA A 331 -11.25 -22.09 -16.76
CA ALA A 331 -12.71 -22.17 -16.77
C ALA A 331 -13.35 -20.78 -16.88
N VAL A 332 -14.60 -20.73 -17.39
CA VAL A 332 -15.42 -19.52 -17.49
C VAL A 332 -16.75 -19.76 -16.79
N ALA A 333 -17.16 -18.88 -15.89
CA ALA A 333 -18.45 -18.90 -15.20
C ALA A 333 -18.74 -17.52 -14.59
N ASP A 334 -19.98 -17.28 -14.14
CA ASP A 334 -20.33 -16.09 -13.34
C ASP A 334 -20.08 -16.41 -11.86
N PHE A 335 -18.89 -16.05 -11.33
CA PHE A 335 -18.49 -16.35 -9.95
C PHE A 335 -19.00 -15.32 -8.94
N ASN A 336 -19.42 -14.13 -9.40
CA ASN A 336 -19.87 -13.05 -8.53
C ASN A 336 -21.40 -12.85 -8.58
N GLY A 337 -22.11 -13.54 -9.46
CA GLY A 337 -23.58 -13.48 -9.58
C GLY A 337 -24.08 -12.19 -10.25
N ASP A 338 -23.25 -11.47 -11.03
CA ASP A 338 -23.63 -10.22 -11.70
C ASP A 338 -24.17 -10.41 -13.13
N GLY A 339 -24.22 -11.65 -13.58
CA GLY A 339 -24.71 -12.04 -14.91
C GLY A 339 -23.70 -11.86 -16.04
N LYS A 340 -22.45 -11.57 -15.73
CA LYS A 340 -21.37 -11.46 -16.69
C LYS A 340 -20.38 -12.62 -16.55
N PRO A 341 -19.77 -13.08 -17.65
CA PRO A 341 -18.78 -14.15 -17.59
C PRO A 341 -17.50 -13.68 -16.89
N ASP A 342 -17.03 -14.47 -15.93
CA ASP A 342 -15.73 -14.32 -15.27
C ASP A 342 -14.78 -15.43 -15.72
N ILE A 343 -13.47 -15.27 -15.50
CA ILE A 343 -12.45 -16.26 -15.87
C ILE A 343 -11.75 -16.77 -14.62
N ALA A 344 -11.73 -18.09 -14.41
CA ALA A 344 -10.90 -18.75 -13.41
C ALA A 344 -9.68 -19.40 -14.05
N GLY A 345 -8.49 -19.18 -13.46
CA GLY A 345 -7.27 -19.80 -13.91
C GLY A 345 -6.06 -19.44 -13.03
N ALA A 346 -5.03 -20.30 -13.06
CA ALA A 346 -3.78 -20.10 -12.30
C ALA A 346 -3.95 -19.73 -10.81
N GLY A 347 -5.05 -20.19 -10.18
CA GLY A 347 -5.33 -19.95 -8.76
C GLY A 347 -6.08 -18.66 -8.43
N ALA A 348 -6.65 -17.96 -9.43
CA ALA A 348 -7.46 -16.79 -9.20
C ALA A 348 -8.60 -16.59 -10.21
N VAL A 349 -9.46 -15.63 -9.94
CA VAL A 349 -10.61 -15.29 -10.78
C VAL A 349 -10.52 -13.84 -11.24
N LEU A 350 -10.65 -13.61 -12.55
CA LEU A 350 -10.80 -12.30 -13.17
C LEU A 350 -12.29 -12.02 -13.37
N LEU A 351 -12.83 -11.01 -12.70
CA LEU A 351 -14.25 -10.65 -12.78
C LEU A 351 -14.54 -9.86 -14.06
N GLY A 352 -15.56 -10.27 -14.81
CA GLY A 352 -15.94 -9.69 -16.09
C GLY A 352 -16.62 -8.31 -15.96
N ASN A 353 -16.27 -7.39 -16.83
CA ASN A 353 -16.96 -6.08 -16.92
C ASN A 353 -18.18 -6.12 -17.86
N GLY A 354 -18.36 -7.21 -18.65
CA GLY A 354 -19.45 -7.37 -19.60
C GLY A 354 -19.25 -6.57 -20.90
N ASN A 355 -18.04 -6.14 -21.20
CA ASN A 355 -17.67 -5.41 -22.41
C ASN A 355 -16.43 -6.05 -23.09
N GLY A 356 -16.17 -7.31 -22.82
CA GLY A 356 -14.99 -8.03 -23.31
C GLY A 356 -13.70 -7.71 -22.53
N THR A 357 -13.79 -6.95 -21.44
CA THR A 357 -12.67 -6.71 -20.51
C THR A 357 -12.97 -7.29 -19.12
N PHE A 358 -11.94 -7.51 -18.34
CA PHE A 358 -12.02 -8.07 -16.99
C PHE A 358 -11.34 -7.15 -15.99
N GLN A 359 -11.73 -7.24 -14.71
CA GLN A 359 -11.04 -6.56 -13.64
C GLN A 359 -9.68 -7.24 -13.42
N GLY A 360 -8.60 -6.46 -13.31
CA GLY A 360 -7.26 -7.00 -13.11
C GLY A 360 -6.17 -6.22 -13.83
N VAL A 361 -4.95 -6.75 -13.81
CA VAL A 361 -3.81 -6.18 -14.50
C VAL A 361 -3.93 -6.45 -15.99
N GLN A 362 -4.02 -5.40 -16.80
CA GLN A 362 -4.01 -5.51 -18.26
C GLN A 362 -2.60 -5.35 -18.81
N GLN A 363 -2.28 -6.01 -19.89
CA GLN A 363 -0.98 -5.96 -20.55
C GLN A 363 -1.08 -5.44 -21.98
N GLY A 364 -0.26 -4.44 -22.31
CA GLY A 364 0.01 -4.02 -23.69
C GLY A 364 1.28 -4.71 -24.19
N LEU A 365 1.16 -5.55 -25.21
CA LEU A 365 2.31 -6.27 -25.78
C LEU A 365 3.18 -5.35 -26.63
N THR A 366 4.49 -5.35 -26.39
CA THR A 366 5.49 -4.71 -27.24
C THR A 366 6.40 -5.77 -27.87
N PRO A 367 6.80 -5.63 -29.16
CA PRO A 367 7.70 -6.60 -29.80
C PRO A 367 9.15 -6.58 -29.29
N GLY A 368 9.40 -6.08 -28.09
CA GLY A 368 10.75 -6.01 -27.51
C GLY A 368 10.71 -5.63 -26.04
N ASN A 369 11.85 -5.70 -25.36
CA ASN A 369 11.95 -5.34 -23.94
C ASN A 369 11.82 -3.83 -23.75
N PRO A 370 10.85 -3.33 -22.97
CA PRO A 370 10.74 -1.93 -22.62
C PRO A 370 12.00 -1.43 -21.87
N ILE A 371 12.54 -0.31 -22.30
CA ILE A 371 13.69 0.36 -21.69
C ILE A 371 13.22 1.60 -20.92
N ALA A 372 12.36 2.39 -21.55
CA ALA A 372 11.75 3.59 -20.97
C ALA A 372 10.33 3.76 -21.53
N ALA A 373 9.46 4.43 -20.78
CA ALA A 373 8.11 4.74 -21.24
C ALA A 373 7.63 6.07 -20.65
N VAL A 374 6.65 6.67 -21.33
CA VAL A 374 5.90 7.83 -20.88
C VAL A 374 4.42 7.63 -21.12
N VAL A 375 3.60 8.28 -20.30
CA VAL A 375 2.14 8.32 -20.48
C VAL A 375 1.71 9.71 -20.94
N GLY A 376 0.70 9.76 -21.82
CA GLY A 376 0.13 11.01 -22.29
C GLY A 376 -1.10 10.73 -23.15
N ASP A 377 -2.08 11.63 -23.16
CA ASP A 377 -3.27 11.54 -24.01
C ASP A 377 -2.91 11.99 -25.43
N PHE A 378 -2.19 11.10 -26.17
CA PHE A 378 -1.70 11.40 -27.53
C PHE A 378 -2.82 11.46 -28.57
N ALA A 379 -3.93 10.80 -28.30
CA ALA A 379 -5.08 10.75 -29.17
C ALA A 379 -6.22 11.69 -28.76
N LYS A 380 -6.05 12.48 -27.70
CA LYS A 380 -7.06 13.41 -27.15
C LYS A 380 -8.40 12.75 -26.87
N THR A 381 -8.34 11.54 -26.34
CA THR A 381 -9.51 10.73 -25.96
C THR A 381 -9.98 10.98 -24.54
N GLY A 382 -9.18 11.67 -23.72
CA GLY A 382 -9.40 11.91 -22.31
C GLY A 382 -8.83 10.83 -21.39
N THR A 383 -8.23 9.77 -21.96
CA THR A 383 -7.48 8.74 -21.21
C THR A 383 -6.05 8.64 -21.75
N PRO A 384 -5.03 8.47 -20.89
CA PRO A 384 -3.63 8.44 -21.32
C PRO A 384 -3.31 7.19 -22.16
N ASP A 385 -2.57 7.38 -23.23
CA ASP A 385 -1.88 6.34 -24.00
C ASP A 385 -0.47 6.11 -23.44
N VAL A 386 0.28 5.12 -23.92
CA VAL A 386 1.65 4.85 -23.49
C VAL A 386 2.59 4.83 -24.69
N ALA A 387 3.67 5.64 -24.64
CA ALA A 387 4.77 5.53 -25.59
C ALA A 387 5.96 4.80 -24.92
N VAL A 388 6.46 3.77 -25.59
CA VAL A 388 7.48 2.84 -25.05
C VAL A 388 8.69 2.82 -25.96
N VAL A 389 9.86 3.04 -25.40
CA VAL A 389 11.14 2.80 -26.07
C VAL A 389 11.61 1.39 -25.79
N SER A 390 11.94 0.65 -26.86
CA SER A 390 12.52 -0.68 -26.77
C SER A 390 13.58 -0.81 -27.86
N SER A 391 14.86 -0.78 -27.48
CA SER A 391 15.98 -0.80 -28.42
C SER A 391 15.80 0.27 -29.53
N ASP A 392 15.65 -0.14 -30.77
CA ASP A 392 15.66 0.73 -31.95
C ASP A 392 14.25 1.24 -32.35
N ASN A 393 13.26 1.11 -31.48
CA ASN A 393 11.88 1.50 -31.80
C ASN A 393 11.20 2.25 -30.66
N VAL A 394 10.27 3.12 -31.04
CA VAL A 394 9.23 3.67 -30.19
C VAL A 394 7.90 3.02 -30.56
N TYR A 395 7.26 2.38 -29.62
CA TYR A 395 5.93 1.77 -29.75
C TYR A 395 4.89 2.68 -29.11
N ILE A 396 3.80 2.92 -29.82
CA ILE A 396 2.64 3.65 -29.27
C ILE A 396 1.55 2.64 -28.95
N LEU A 397 1.22 2.54 -27.69
CA LEU A 397 0.15 1.70 -27.16
C LEU A 397 -1.04 2.59 -26.85
N LYS A 398 -2.10 2.45 -27.65
CA LYS A 398 -3.35 3.19 -27.48
C LYS A 398 -4.19 2.56 -26.39
N ASN A 399 -4.71 3.40 -25.52
CA ASN A 399 -5.64 3.03 -24.46
C ASN A 399 -7.08 2.97 -25.01
N ASN A 400 -7.81 1.92 -24.65
CA ASN A 400 -9.22 1.74 -25.04
C ASN A 400 -10.22 2.44 -24.10
N GLY A 401 -9.74 3.24 -23.13
CA GLY A 401 -10.56 3.93 -22.14
C GLY A 401 -10.92 3.07 -20.91
N SER A 402 -10.40 1.84 -20.86
CA SER A 402 -10.58 0.92 -19.72
C SER A 402 -9.23 0.31 -19.31
N ALA A 403 -8.15 1.05 -19.52
CA ALA A 403 -6.75 0.67 -19.32
C ALA A 403 -6.23 -0.49 -20.21
N GLY A 404 -7.02 -0.97 -21.15
CA GLY A 404 -6.57 -1.92 -22.19
C GLY A 404 -5.67 -1.23 -23.20
N LEU A 405 -4.44 -1.73 -23.37
CA LEU A 405 -3.42 -1.14 -24.23
C LEU A 405 -3.25 -1.97 -25.50
N SER A 406 -3.35 -1.34 -26.67
CA SER A 406 -3.12 -1.97 -27.97
C SER A 406 -2.04 -1.24 -28.77
N LEU A 407 -1.10 -1.99 -29.36
CA LEU A 407 -0.07 -1.44 -30.23
C LEU A 407 -0.69 -0.90 -31.51
N VAL A 408 -0.57 0.41 -31.75
CA VAL A 408 -1.14 1.06 -32.94
C VAL A 408 -0.08 1.59 -33.90
N ASN A 409 1.07 2.05 -33.41
CA ASN A 409 2.12 2.62 -34.22
C ASN A 409 3.51 2.18 -33.75
N THR A 410 4.46 2.13 -34.67
CA THR A 410 5.86 1.84 -34.44
C THR A 410 6.74 2.81 -35.20
N TYR A 411 7.66 3.49 -34.53
CA TYR A 411 8.62 4.42 -35.14
C TYR A 411 10.04 3.91 -34.92
N THR A 412 10.78 3.68 -36.04
CA THR A 412 12.13 3.15 -35.94
C THR A 412 13.14 4.28 -35.66
N LEU A 413 13.99 4.06 -34.68
CA LEU A 413 15.09 4.94 -34.30
C LEU A 413 16.34 4.59 -35.11
N GLN A 414 17.23 5.59 -35.32
CA GLN A 414 18.53 5.36 -36.00
C GLN A 414 19.57 4.76 -35.04
N GLN A 415 19.36 4.92 -33.73
CA GLN A 415 20.22 4.47 -32.65
C GLN A 415 19.35 3.95 -31.52
N PRO A 416 19.85 3.02 -30.68
CA PRO A 416 19.10 2.53 -29.53
C PRO A 416 18.70 3.66 -28.59
N GLY A 417 17.39 3.72 -28.26
CA GLY A 417 16.84 4.69 -27.33
C GLY A 417 17.00 4.24 -25.87
N TYR A 418 17.27 5.18 -24.97
CA TYR A 418 17.47 4.91 -23.54
C TYR A 418 16.51 5.66 -22.62
N ALA A 419 16.06 6.84 -23.03
CA ALA A 419 15.13 7.65 -22.27
C ALA A 419 14.15 8.35 -23.21
N ILE A 420 12.96 8.64 -22.71
CA ILE A 420 11.89 9.31 -23.44
C ILE A 420 11.16 10.27 -22.52
N VAL A 421 10.78 11.41 -23.05
CA VAL A 421 9.90 12.37 -22.40
C VAL A 421 8.82 12.85 -23.36
N THR A 422 7.71 13.33 -22.83
CA THR A 422 6.62 13.91 -23.59
C THR A 422 6.29 15.30 -23.13
N ALA A 423 6.07 16.19 -24.09
CA ALA A 423 5.61 17.58 -23.85
C ALA A 423 5.18 18.18 -25.20
N ASP A 424 4.48 19.29 -25.18
CA ASP A 424 4.18 20.09 -26.39
C ASP A 424 5.37 21.02 -26.67
N PHE A 425 6.34 20.52 -27.46
CA PHE A 425 7.56 21.26 -27.78
C PHE A 425 7.39 22.32 -28.89
N ASN A 426 6.30 22.22 -29.66
CA ASN A 426 6.05 23.12 -30.77
C ASN A 426 4.92 24.12 -30.50
N GLY A 427 4.20 24.03 -29.38
CA GLY A 427 3.13 24.92 -28.96
C GLY A 427 1.83 24.75 -29.75
N ASP A 428 1.59 23.60 -30.40
CA ASP A 428 0.40 23.32 -31.19
C ASP A 428 -0.74 22.66 -30.36
N GLY A 429 -0.50 22.37 -29.11
CA GLY A 429 -1.44 21.74 -28.17
C GLY A 429 -1.50 20.21 -28.28
N ASN A 430 -0.63 19.57 -29.08
CA ASN A 430 -0.47 18.13 -29.13
C ASN A 430 0.79 17.74 -28.33
N LEU A 431 0.78 16.56 -27.71
CA LEU A 431 1.95 16.04 -27.03
C LEU A 431 2.93 15.46 -28.05
N ASP A 432 4.18 15.92 -27.99
CA ASP A 432 5.32 15.45 -28.77
C ASP A 432 6.15 14.47 -27.94
N LEU A 433 7.09 13.77 -28.56
CA LEU A 433 8.05 12.89 -27.90
C LEU A 433 9.48 13.34 -28.18
N MET A 434 10.34 13.33 -27.15
CA MET A 434 11.78 13.39 -27.32
C MET A 434 12.40 12.10 -26.80
N VAL A 435 13.23 11.46 -27.63
CA VAL A 435 13.98 10.25 -27.26
C VAL A 435 15.47 10.53 -27.28
N ILE A 436 16.14 10.14 -26.22
CA ILE A 436 17.60 10.19 -26.12
C ILE A 436 18.16 8.84 -26.53
N SER A 437 19.16 8.85 -27.42
CA SER A 437 19.84 7.69 -27.95
C SER A 437 21.35 7.77 -27.77
N THR A 438 22.04 6.63 -27.70
CA THR A 438 23.50 6.56 -27.69
C THR A 438 24.01 5.77 -28.89
N ALA A 439 25.03 6.30 -29.55
CA ALA A 439 25.77 5.55 -30.55
C ALA A 439 26.74 4.55 -29.93
N THR A 440 27.11 3.53 -30.65
CA THR A 440 28.11 2.51 -30.24
C THR A 440 29.55 3.05 -30.13
N SER A 441 29.78 4.33 -30.44
CA SER A 441 31.05 5.03 -30.33
C SER A 441 30.83 6.50 -30.01
N ASP A 442 30.97 6.84 -28.74
CA ASP A 442 31.29 8.17 -28.19
C ASP A 442 30.36 9.38 -28.48
N ASP A 443 29.28 9.21 -29.24
CA ASP A 443 28.35 10.30 -29.59
C ASP A 443 26.95 10.00 -29.03
N TRP A 444 26.31 10.98 -28.40
CA TRP A 444 24.90 10.91 -28.07
C TRP A 444 24.05 11.63 -29.13
N SER A 445 22.79 11.31 -29.20
CA SER A 445 21.83 11.97 -30.07
C SER A 445 20.45 12.02 -29.40
N TYR A 446 19.64 12.94 -29.88
CA TYR A 446 18.21 12.90 -29.55
C TYR A 446 17.40 12.98 -30.83
N CYS A 447 16.18 12.48 -30.79
CA CYS A 447 15.21 12.75 -31.85
C CYS A 447 13.90 13.27 -31.25
N VAL A 448 13.19 14.05 -32.07
CA VAL A 448 11.88 14.59 -31.76
C VAL A 448 10.85 14.01 -32.73
N LEU A 449 9.73 13.55 -32.19
CA LEU A 449 8.57 13.08 -32.95
C LEU A 449 7.43 14.04 -32.59
N LEU A 450 7.00 14.87 -33.55
CA LEU A 450 5.88 15.80 -33.35
C LEU A 450 4.55 15.06 -33.43
N GLY A 451 3.68 15.27 -32.42
CA GLY A 451 2.38 14.64 -32.33
C GLY A 451 1.34 15.22 -33.29
N ASN A 452 0.52 14.38 -33.86
CA ASN A 452 -0.58 14.83 -34.74
C ASN A 452 -1.91 15.03 -33.98
N GLY A 453 -1.96 14.63 -32.68
CA GLY A 453 -3.15 14.72 -31.83
C GLY A 453 -4.22 13.65 -32.07
N ASP A 454 -3.89 12.61 -32.83
CA ASP A 454 -4.74 11.45 -33.11
C ASP A 454 -4.11 10.11 -32.62
N GLY A 455 -3.04 10.20 -31.84
CA GLY A 455 -2.24 9.07 -31.38
C GLY A 455 -1.14 8.65 -32.37
N SER A 456 -1.00 9.35 -33.47
CA SER A 456 0.13 9.20 -34.40
C SER A 456 1.12 10.35 -34.25
N PHE A 457 2.34 10.13 -34.71
CA PHE A 457 3.43 11.11 -34.71
C PHE A 457 4.03 11.29 -36.11
N GLN A 458 4.67 12.40 -36.36
CA GLN A 458 5.50 12.60 -37.55
C GLN A 458 6.76 11.73 -37.45
N SER A 459 7.42 11.55 -38.58
CA SER A 459 8.68 10.80 -38.66
C SER A 459 9.74 11.44 -37.73
N PRO A 460 10.53 10.59 -37.00
CA PRO A 460 11.56 11.12 -36.10
C PRO A 460 12.56 12.04 -36.81
N VAL A 461 12.78 13.22 -36.27
CA VAL A 461 13.85 14.13 -36.70
C VAL A 461 15.03 13.98 -35.76
N PHE A 462 16.17 13.58 -36.29
CA PHE A 462 17.38 13.25 -35.52
C PHE A 462 18.35 14.42 -35.44
N TYR A 463 18.88 14.66 -34.23
CA TYR A 463 19.84 15.69 -33.91
C TYR A 463 21.10 15.05 -33.32
N PRO A 464 22.12 14.70 -34.18
CA PRO A 464 23.36 14.13 -33.70
C PRO A 464 24.17 15.19 -32.94
N GLN A 465 24.71 14.83 -31.79
CA GLN A 465 25.60 15.68 -30.99
C GLN A 465 27.00 15.07 -30.98
N SER A 466 28.00 15.84 -31.35
CA SER A 466 29.40 15.38 -31.30
C SER A 466 30.03 15.71 -29.94
N VAL A 467 30.78 14.75 -29.41
CA VAL A 467 31.65 14.88 -28.22
C VAL A 467 30.99 14.55 -26.88
N ILE A 468 30.84 13.25 -26.53
CA ILE A 468 31.04 12.77 -25.14
C ILE A 468 31.26 11.26 -25.17
N THR A 469 32.31 10.77 -24.51
CA THR A 469 32.61 9.34 -24.35
C THR A 469 31.55 8.63 -23.50
N ALA A 470 31.07 7.50 -24.01
CA ALA A 470 30.17 6.50 -23.40
C ALA A 470 29.54 6.85 -22.03
N ALA A 471 28.37 7.48 -22.07
CA ALA A 471 27.61 7.80 -20.87
C ALA A 471 26.58 6.70 -20.56
N THR A 472 26.43 6.35 -19.27
CA THR A 472 25.40 5.45 -18.79
C THR A 472 24.49 6.19 -17.81
N GLY A 473 23.21 6.11 -18.02
CA GLY A 473 22.18 6.67 -17.16
C GLY A 473 21.76 8.08 -17.54
N TYR A 474 20.57 8.22 -18.08
CA TYR A 474 20.04 9.51 -18.50
C TYR A 474 18.77 9.83 -17.71
N SER A 475 18.79 11.01 -17.07
CA SER A 475 17.61 11.67 -16.53
C SER A 475 17.29 12.88 -17.38
N ILE A 476 16.02 13.09 -17.69
CA ILE A 476 15.56 14.21 -18.51
C ILE A 476 14.52 15.00 -17.72
N VAL A 477 14.66 16.32 -17.75
CA VAL A 477 13.68 17.25 -17.18
C VAL A 477 13.27 18.26 -18.23
N VAL A 478 11.96 18.47 -18.36
CA VAL A 478 11.37 19.45 -19.28
C VAL A 478 10.78 20.59 -18.46
N ALA A 479 11.21 21.82 -18.74
CA ALA A 479 10.70 23.03 -18.07
C ALA A 479 11.12 24.29 -18.84
N ASP A 480 10.51 25.42 -18.56
CA ASP A 480 10.91 26.74 -19.08
C ASP A 480 11.96 27.37 -18.14
N PHE A 481 13.26 27.07 -18.38
CA PHE A 481 14.36 27.55 -17.54
C PHE A 481 14.75 29.01 -17.84
N ASN A 482 14.33 29.52 -19.01
CA ASN A 482 14.70 30.88 -19.44
C ASN A 482 13.54 31.89 -19.37
N LYS A 483 12.31 31.42 -19.00
CA LYS A 483 11.08 32.21 -18.88
C LYS A 483 10.63 32.88 -20.19
N ASP A 484 10.85 32.18 -21.31
CA ASP A 484 10.38 32.67 -22.62
C ASP A 484 9.04 32.00 -23.06
N ASN A 485 8.43 31.19 -22.18
CA ASN A 485 7.21 30.39 -22.36
C ASN A 485 7.34 29.29 -23.42
N LYS A 486 8.54 28.81 -23.67
CA LYS A 486 8.83 27.62 -24.47
C LYS A 486 9.50 26.58 -23.57
N LEU A 487 9.28 25.33 -23.90
CA LEU A 487 9.83 24.27 -23.10
C LEU A 487 11.27 23.98 -23.47
N ASP A 488 12.15 24.04 -22.48
CA ASP A 488 13.55 23.66 -22.53
C ASP A 488 13.74 22.24 -22.00
N VAL A 489 14.88 21.63 -22.27
CA VAL A 489 15.18 20.26 -21.84
C VAL A 489 16.55 20.20 -21.19
N ALA A 490 16.62 19.75 -19.94
CA ALA A 490 17.87 19.42 -19.26
C ALA A 490 18.09 17.91 -19.27
N ILE A 491 19.30 17.47 -19.66
CA ILE A 491 19.65 16.06 -19.83
C ILE A 491 20.90 15.77 -19.02
N SER A 492 20.84 14.73 -18.14
CA SER A 492 22.01 14.23 -17.43
C SER A 492 22.75 13.18 -18.25
N MET A 493 24.08 13.18 -18.16
CA MET A 493 24.97 12.27 -18.88
C MET A 493 26.04 11.74 -17.93
N ALA A 494 25.77 10.61 -17.29
CA ALA A 494 26.70 9.99 -16.34
C ALA A 494 27.84 9.27 -17.08
N GLY A 495 29.09 9.50 -16.65
CA GLY A 495 30.27 8.84 -17.19
C GLY A 495 31.04 9.61 -18.26
N ALA A 496 30.65 10.84 -18.57
CA ALA A 496 31.38 11.73 -19.45
C ALA A 496 32.76 12.07 -18.88
N ALA A 497 33.84 11.83 -19.66
CA ALA A 497 35.20 11.94 -19.17
C ALA A 497 35.70 13.39 -19.04
N ASP A 498 35.04 14.38 -19.63
CA ASP A 498 35.54 15.76 -19.77
C ASP A 498 34.48 16.82 -19.38
N ASN A 499 34.09 16.88 -18.09
CA ASN A 499 33.35 18.03 -17.53
C ASN A 499 32.03 18.40 -18.22
N GLN A 500 31.21 17.42 -18.69
CA GLN A 500 29.99 17.68 -19.46
C GLN A 500 28.85 16.75 -19.05
N SER A 501 28.53 16.67 -17.76
CA SER A 501 27.56 15.71 -17.26
C SER A 501 26.09 16.20 -17.27
N LEU A 502 25.84 17.48 -17.56
CA LEU A 502 24.50 18.06 -17.73
C LEU A 502 24.46 19.01 -18.93
N ALA A 503 23.61 18.68 -19.91
CA ALA A 503 23.33 19.54 -21.08
C ALA A 503 21.96 20.21 -20.94
N LEU A 504 21.89 21.51 -21.20
CA LEU A 504 20.65 22.27 -21.34
C LEU A 504 20.41 22.59 -22.81
N LEU A 505 19.24 22.27 -23.32
CA LEU A 505 18.74 22.55 -24.67
C LEU A 505 17.61 23.59 -24.54
N LEU A 506 17.81 24.80 -25.01
CA LEU A 506 16.76 25.83 -25.02
C LEU A 506 15.84 25.63 -26.21
N GLY A 507 14.52 25.59 -25.95
CA GLY A 507 13.50 25.35 -26.96
C GLY A 507 13.25 26.56 -27.87
N ASN A 508 13.13 26.33 -29.18
CA ASN A 508 12.75 27.39 -30.11
C ASN A 508 11.25 27.60 -30.21
N GLY A 509 10.43 26.65 -29.65
CA GLY A 509 8.96 26.68 -29.70
C GLY A 509 8.38 26.19 -31.02
N ASP A 510 9.17 25.48 -31.80
CA ASP A 510 8.76 24.86 -33.08
C ASP A 510 9.13 23.36 -33.14
N GLY A 511 9.41 22.76 -31.98
CA GLY A 511 9.88 21.38 -31.87
C GLY A 511 11.39 21.22 -32.10
N THR A 512 12.11 22.31 -32.36
CA THR A 512 13.59 22.33 -32.44
C THR A 512 14.23 22.98 -31.22
N PHE A 513 15.48 22.73 -31.00
CA PHE A 513 16.23 23.26 -29.85
C PHE A 513 17.52 23.97 -30.31
N ALA A 514 17.98 24.92 -29.49
CA ALA A 514 19.30 25.51 -29.63
C ALA A 514 20.40 24.48 -29.41
N ALA A 515 21.65 24.79 -29.80
CA ALA A 515 22.77 23.92 -29.49
C ALA A 515 22.91 23.75 -27.96
N PRO A 516 23.24 22.53 -27.45
CA PRO A 516 23.31 22.28 -26.03
C PRO A 516 24.38 23.17 -25.34
N SER A 517 24.03 23.73 -24.20
CA SER A 517 24.95 24.35 -23.27
C SER A 517 25.24 23.39 -22.12
N TYR A 518 26.53 23.18 -21.79
CA TYR A 518 26.90 22.27 -20.69
C TYR A 518 27.09 23.10 -19.42
N VAL A 519 26.33 22.72 -18.35
CA VAL A 519 26.17 23.59 -17.18
C VAL A 519 26.65 22.94 -15.88
N TYR A 520 27.05 21.65 -15.90
CA TYR A 520 27.56 20.94 -14.73
C TYR A 520 28.47 19.78 -15.13
N ASP A 521 29.45 19.41 -14.28
CA ASP A 521 30.57 18.51 -14.63
C ASP A 521 30.85 17.34 -13.66
N ASP A 522 30.13 17.19 -12.55
CA ASP A 522 30.42 16.16 -11.53
C ASP A 522 29.57 14.86 -11.64
N GLY A 523 29.16 14.46 -12.83
CA GLY A 523 28.52 13.14 -13.07
C GLY A 523 27.08 13.03 -12.58
N ALA A 524 26.20 13.96 -12.99
CA ALA A 524 24.77 13.93 -12.68
C ALA A 524 24.12 12.64 -13.17
N GLN A 525 23.40 11.93 -12.28
CA GLN A 525 22.65 10.71 -12.58
C GLN A 525 21.14 10.96 -12.62
N THR A 526 20.66 11.85 -11.76
CA THR A 526 19.24 12.25 -11.69
C THR A 526 19.14 13.76 -11.74
N LEU A 527 18.08 14.26 -12.37
CA LEU A 527 17.75 15.69 -12.44
C LEU A 527 16.33 15.91 -11.94
N LEU A 528 16.16 16.94 -11.12
CA LEU A 528 14.86 17.39 -10.64
C LEU A 528 14.80 18.90 -10.78
N ALA A 529 13.69 19.45 -11.31
CA ALA A 529 13.50 20.88 -11.46
C ALA A 529 12.42 21.40 -10.52
N ALA A 530 12.73 22.40 -9.72
CA ALA A 530 11.81 23.15 -8.89
C ALA A 530 12.44 24.45 -8.43
N ASP A 531 11.68 25.35 -7.85
CA ASP A 531 12.22 26.55 -7.17
C ASP A 531 12.59 26.18 -5.72
N PHE A 532 13.84 25.71 -5.53
CA PHE A 532 14.32 25.25 -4.22
C PHE A 532 14.71 26.39 -3.28
N ASN A 533 14.88 27.62 -3.80
CA ASN A 533 15.31 28.76 -3.02
C ASN A 533 14.23 29.86 -2.83
N GLY A 534 13.03 29.67 -3.40
CA GLY A 534 11.88 30.56 -3.27
C GLY A 534 12.05 31.92 -4.03
N ASP A 535 12.91 31.97 -5.06
CA ASP A 535 13.15 33.19 -5.83
C ASP A 535 12.27 33.32 -7.09
N GLY A 536 11.41 32.33 -7.31
CA GLY A 536 10.46 32.25 -8.40
C GLY A 536 11.11 31.86 -9.73
N LYS A 537 12.33 31.31 -9.75
CA LYS A 537 13.00 30.76 -10.92
C LYS A 537 13.24 29.27 -10.71
N LEU A 538 13.28 28.52 -11.81
CA LEU A 538 13.53 27.10 -11.73
C LEU A 538 15.03 26.82 -11.50
N ASP A 539 15.29 26.03 -10.48
CA ASP A 539 16.58 25.47 -10.13
C ASP A 539 16.65 24.00 -10.58
N ILE A 540 17.84 23.41 -10.57
CA ILE A 540 18.04 21.97 -10.79
C ILE A 540 18.72 21.36 -9.56
N ALA A 541 18.10 20.31 -9.00
CA ALA A 541 18.76 19.40 -8.08
C ALA A 541 19.34 18.22 -8.88
N ALA A 542 20.67 18.12 -8.92
CA ALA A 542 21.41 17.09 -9.64
C ALA A 542 21.95 16.05 -8.66
N GLY A 543 21.38 14.85 -8.64
CA GLY A 543 21.89 13.71 -7.89
C GLY A 543 23.12 13.12 -8.57
N PHE A 544 24.23 12.95 -7.85
CA PHE A 544 25.49 12.47 -8.42
C PHE A 544 26.14 11.35 -7.58
N THR A 545 26.92 10.50 -8.27
CA THR A 545 27.85 9.55 -7.63
C THR A 545 29.17 9.60 -8.40
N ASN A 546 30.22 10.13 -7.77
CA ASN A 546 31.55 10.26 -8.35
C ASN A 546 32.55 9.41 -7.54
N GLY A 547 32.76 8.17 -7.97
CA GLY A 547 33.70 7.25 -7.32
C GLY A 547 33.32 6.90 -5.88
N THR A 548 33.89 7.62 -4.89
CA THR A 548 33.61 7.39 -3.47
C THR A 548 32.68 8.45 -2.84
N THR A 549 32.31 9.50 -3.57
CA THR A 549 31.44 10.56 -3.11
C THR A 549 30.11 10.49 -3.85
N SER A 550 29.02 10.68 -3.11
CA SER A 550 27.68 10.79 -3.65
C SER A 550 26.94 11.92 -2.93
N GLY A 551 25.91 12.46 -3.56
CA GLY A 551 25.14 13.55 -2.97
C GLY A 551 24.20 14.19 -3.98
N THR A 552 23.67 15.36 -3.62
CA THR A 552 22.87 16.21 -4.52
C THR A 552 23.47 17.59 -4.57
N ALA A 553 23.73 18.05 -5.77
CA ALA A 553 24.16 19.42 -6.05
C ALA A 553 22.95 20.27 -6.45
N LEU A 554 22.89 21.52 -6.01
CA LEU A 554 21.88 22.48 -6.44
C LEU A 554 22.51 23.46 -7.44
N LEU A 555 21.88 23.58 -8.59
CA LEU A 555 22.19 24.60 -9.60
C LEU A 555 21.06 25.65 -9.56
N LEU A 556 21.30 26.78 -8.93
CA LEU A 556 20.30 27.84 -8.79
C LEU A 556 20.17 28.62 -10.11
N GLY A 557 18.92 28.69 -10.61
CA GLY A 557 18.64 29.31 -11.92
C GLY A 557 18.70 30.83 -11.89
N ASN A 558 19.22 31.41 -12.94
CA ASN A 558 19.19 32.88 -13.13
C ASN A 558 17.90 33.34 -13.83
N GLY A 559 17.10 32.41 -14.39
CA GLY A 559 15.84 32.66 -15.11
C GLY A 559 16.09 33.13 -16.54
N ASP A 560 17.29 32.94 -17.08
CA ASP A 560 17.69 33.26 -18.46
C ASP A 560 18.30 32.04 -19.18
N GLY A 561 18.08 30.85 -18.65
CA GLY A 561 18.67 29.59 -19.15
C GLY A 561 20.10 29.36 -18.67
N THR A 562 20.62 30.19 -17.76
CA THR A 562 21.90 29.95 -17.10
C THR A 562 21.73 29.66 -15.61
N PHE A 563 22.75 29.05 -15.01
CA PHE A 563 22.75 28.71 -13.60
C PHE A 563 23.94 29.33 -12.86
N GLN A 564 23.80 29.52 -11.56
CA GLN A 564 24.88 29.87 -10.67
C GLN A 564 25.82 28.66 -10.49
N ALA A 565 26.99 28.89 -9.88
CA ALA A 565 27.90 27.81 -9.53
C ALA A 565 27.19 26.80 -8.61
N ALA A 566 27.40 25.51 -8.88
CA ALA A 566 26.76 24.43 -8.12
C ALA A 566 27.05 24.55 -6.61
N VAL A 567 26.02 24.48 -5.82
CA VAL A 567 26.05 24.45 -4.35
C VAL A 567 25.87 23.01 -3.87
N PHE A 568 26.75 22.58 -2.94
CA PHE A 568 26.66 21.23 -2.32
C PHE A 568 26.19 21.36 -0.87
N PRO A 569 24.89 21.25 -0.60
CA PRO A 569 24.39 21.31 0.78
C PRO A 569 24.98 20.17 1.60
N THR A 570 25.62 20.49 2.72
CA THR A 570 26.28 19.46 3.57
C THR A 570 25.29 18.46 4.16
N SER A 571 24.02 18.84 4.31
CA SER A 571 22.91 17.96 4.68
C SER A 571 22.61 16.90 3.62
N LEU A 572 22.94 17.13 2.35
CA LEU A 572 22.69 16.20 1.24
C LEU A 572 23.91 15.33 0.86
N ASN A 573 24.96 15.30 1.68
CA ASN A 573 26.08 14.40 1.47
C ASN A 573 25.64 12.93 1.62
N GLY A 574 25.85 12.13 0.57
CA GLY A 574 25.39 10.75 0.51
C GLY A 574 23.91 10.59 0.09
N PHE A 575 23.20 11.70 -0.08
CA PHE A 575 21.79 11.73 -0.47
C PHE A 575 21.69 12.05 -1.97
N VAL A 576 21.42 11.04 -2.79
CA VAL A 576 21.22 11.19 -4.25
C VAL A 576 19.73 11.36 -4.51
N ALA A 577 19.27 12.60 -4.71
CA ALA A 577 17.85 12.92 -4.92
C ALA A 577 17.31 12.20 -6.16
N GLN A 578 16.17 11.56 -6.02
CA GLN A 578 15.49 10.81 -7.09
C GLN A 578 14.12 11.38 -7.43
N PHE A 579 13.43 11.97 -6.44
CA PHE A 579 12.11 12.58 -6.59
C PHE A 579 12.01 13.88 -5.81
N THR A 580 11.07 14.74 -6.23
CA THR A 580 10.73 15.99 -5.54
C THR A 580 9.22 16.15 -5.45
N ALA A 581 8.73 16.57 -4.31
CA ALA A 581 7.33 16.92 -4.03
C ALA A 581 7.28 17.76 -2.75
N ASP A 582 6.19 18.48 -2.51
CA ASP A 582 5.91 19.09 -1.20
C ASP A 582 5.28 18.02 -0.28
N LEU A 583 6.12 17.33 0.50
CA LEU A 583 5.72 16.21 1.35
C LEU A 583 5.11 16.63 2.69
N ASN A 584 5.38 17.87 3.11
CA ASN A 584 4.93 18.40 4.39
C ASN A 584 3.88 19.51 4.25
N ASN A 585 3.52 19.86 3.00
CA ASN A 585 2.53 20.86 2.62
C ASN A 585 2.88 22.27 3.17
N ASP A 586 4.17 22.62 3.14
CA ASP A 586 4.65 23.95 3.55
C ASP A 586 4.89 24.89 2.36
N GLY A 587 4.74 24.41 1.13
CA GLY A 587 4.91 25.13 -0.11
C GLY A 587 6.33 25.12 -0.67
N ASN A 588 7.27 24.45 -0.01
CA ASN A 588 8.64 24.30 -0.48
C ASN A 588 8.86 22.91 -1.06
N PRO A 589 9.62 22.76 -2.15
CA PRO A 589 9.94 21.44 -2.69
C PRO A 589 10.85 20.65 -1.76
N ASP A 590 10.44 19.42 -1.40
CA ASP A 590 11.23 18.45 -0.66
C ASP A 590 11.89 17.45 -1.61
N LEU A 591 12.86 16.68 -1.12
CA LEU A 591 13.59 15.68 -1.90
C LEU A 591 13.47 14.29 -1.27
N VAL A 592 13.39 13.26 -2.14
CA VAL A 592 13.38 11.84 -1.75
C VAL A 592 14.54 11.10 -2.42
N SER A 593 15.23 10.24 -1.68
CA SER A 593 16.33 9.40 -2.13
C SER A 593 16.27 8.01 -1.50
N GLY A 594 15.86 7.00 -2.25
CA GLY A 594 15.60 5.68 -1.67
C GLY A 594 14.55 5.78 -0.57
N ASN A 595 14.94 5.48 0.68
CA ASN A 595 14.08 5.63 1.86
C ASN A 595 14.41 6.88 2.72
N TRP A 596 15.07 7.87 2.15
CA TRP A 596 15.46 9.11 2.82
C TRP A 596 14.63 10.28 2.34
N THR A 597 14.23 11.14 3.27
CA THR A 597 13.53 12.39 2.98
C THR A 597 14.34 13.58 3.46
N ALA A 598 14.42 14.61 2.64
CA ALA A 598 15.04 15.88 2.97
C ALA A 598 14.02 17.00 2.74
N LEU A 599 13.56 17.65 3.82
CA LEU A 599 12.59 18.74 3.75
C LEU A 599 13.27 20.04 3.32
N GLY A 600 12.70 20.67 2.30
CA GLY A 600 13.14 21.97 1.80
C GLY A 600 12.78 23.12 2.75
N ASN A 601 13.73 24.01 3.03
CA ASN A 601 13.49 25.17 3.89
C ASN A 601 13.08 26.43 3.08
N GLY A 602 12.99 26.33 1.75
CA GLY A 602 12.64 27.43 0.84
C GLY A 602 13.76 28.45 0.64
N ASP A 603 14.98 28.14 1.06
CA ASP A 603 16.18 29.00 0.88
C ASP A 603 17.36 28.25 0.25
N GLY A 604 17.10 27.10 -0.38
CA GLY A 604 18.11 26.23 -0.96
C GLY A 604 18.81 25.32 0.05
N THR A 605 18.36 25.31 1.31
CA THR A 605 18.86 24.40 2.34
C THR A 605 17.81 23.32 2.65
N PHE A 606 18.27 22.20 3.23
CA PHE A 606 17.40 21.05 3.52
C PHE A 606 17.60 20.51 4.93
N THR A 607 16.52 20.00 5.51
CA THR A 607 16.50 19.30 6.80
C THR A 607 16.25 17.81 6.57
N LEU A 608 17.26 16.96 6.85
CA LEU A 608 17.12 15.50 6.73
C LEU A 608 16.26 14.94 7.85
N LEU A 609 15.29 14.10 7.48
CA LEU A 609 14.50 13.33 8.43
C LEU A 609 15.23 12.03 8.85
N PRO A 610 14.92 11.49 10.05
CA PRO A 610 15.47 10.21 10.49
C PRO A 610 15.09 9.07 9.55
N LEU A 611 16.04 8.17 9.28
CA LEU A 611 15.85 6.97 8.45
C LEU A 611 14.75 6.06 9.01
N PRO A 612 13.84 5.58 8.16
CA PRO A 612 12.94 4.50 8.55
C PRO A 612 13.72 3.18 8.79
N SER A 613 13.13 2.28 9.55
CA SER A 613 13.78 1.02 9.95
C SER A 613 13.85 -0.04 8.83
N VAL A 614 13.18 0.18 7.71
CA VAL A 614 13.11 -0.74 6.57
C VAL A 614 13.79 -0.12 5.36
N SER A 615 14.62 -0.88 4.65
CA SER A 615 15.27 -0.43 3.41
C SER A 615 14.40 -0.80 2.22
N TYR A 616 14.02 0.20 1.43
CA TYR A 616 13.30 0.07 0.16
C TYR A 616 13.79 1.12 -0.83
N GLN A 617 13.38 0.99 -2.08
CA GLN A 617 13.60 2.00 -3.12
C GLN A 617 12.26 2.59 -3.56
N VAL A 618 12.17 3.90 -3.60
CA VAL A 618 11.02 4.60 -4.18
C VAL A 618 11.12 4.50 -5.69
N SER A 619 10.00 4.13 -6.31
CA SER A 619 9.85 4.00 -7.76
C SER A 619 9.00 5.12 -8.36
N ALA A 620 8.06 5.67 -7.58
CA ALA A 620 7.25 6.82 -7.96
C ALA A 620 6.62 7.50 -6.73
N LEU A 621 6.20 8.75 -6.87
CA LEU A 621 5.44 9.52 -5.88
C LEU A 621 4.12 9.98 -6.48
N ALA A 622 3.01 9.77 -5.77
CA ALA A 622 1.69 10.32 -6.10
C ALA A 622 0.74 10.21 -4.90
N ASP A 623 -0.35 10.95 -4.89
CA ASP A 623 -1.45 10.77 -3.96
C ASP A 623 -2.32 9.58 -4.43
N LEU A 624 -1.95 8.37 -4.01
CA LEU A 624 -2.58 7.12 -4.44
C LEU A 624 -3.90 6.84 -3.72
N ASN A 625 -4.12 7.46 -2.55
CA ASN A 625 -5.33 7.29 -1.74
C ASN A 625 -6.30 8.48 -1.83
N GLY A 626 -5.93 9.56 -2.50
CA GLY A 626 -6.72 10.76 -2.67
C GLY A 626 -6.85 11.62 -1.39
N ASP A 627 -5.88 11.52 -0.46
CA ASP A 627 -5.93 12.30 0.78
C ASP A 627 -5.18 13.64 0.69
N GLY A 628 -4.65 13.96 -0.48
CA GLY A 628 -3.93 15.19 -0.79
C GLY A 628 -2.46 15.18 -0.36
N LYS A 629 -1.91 14.02 0.01
CA LYS A 629 -0.51 13.86 0.43
C LYS A 629 0.19 12.92 -0.53
N PRO A 630 1.44 13.20 -0.91
CA PRO A 630 2.19 12.26 -1.72
C PRO A 630 2.47 10.95 -0.98
N ASP A 631 2.14 9.81 -1.63
CA ASP A 631 2.46 8.46 -1.21
C ASP A 631 3.64 7.93 -2.01
N GLU A 632 4.36 6.94 -1.51
CA GLU A 632 5.47 6.27 -2.17
C GLU A 632 5.04 4.93 -2.76
N LEU A 633 5.24 4.73 -4.06
CA LEU A 633 5.30 3.41 -4.67
C LEU A 633 6.73 2.89 -4.51
N VAL A 634 6.91 1.75 -3.83
CA VAL A 634 8.23 1.27 -3.46
C VAL A 634 8.51 -0.15 -3.93
N THR A 635 9.79 -0.44 -4.16
CA THR A 635 10.30 -1.79 -4.36
C THR A 635 11.23 -2.19 -3.22
N TYR A 636 11.16 -3.44 -2.76
CA TYR A 636 11.97 -3.94 -1.65
C TYR A 636 12.25 -5.45 -1.78
N TYR A 637 13.28 -5.94 -1.09
CA TYR A 637 13.62 -7.37 -1.07
C TYR A 637 12.90 -8.08 0.06
N GLY A 638 12.08 -9.07 -0.27
CA GLY A 638 11.36 -9.91 0.71
C GLY A 638 12.30 -10.85 1.49
N GLN A 639 11.93 -11.16 2.75
CA GLN A 639 12.77 -11.95 3.67
C GLN A 639 12.90 -13.44 3.30
N SER A 640 12.06 -14.01 2.46
CA SER A 640 11.96 -15.46 2.26
C SER A 640 12.41 -16.01 0.91
N VAL A 641 12.51 -15.18 -0.12
CA VAL A 641 13.03 -15.53 -1.45
C VAL A 641 13.71 -14.29 -2.00
N HIS A 642 14.80 -14.43 -2.72
CA HIS A 642 15.54 -13.31 -3.35
C HIS A 642 14.72 -12.61 -4.44
N ALA A 643 13.44 -12.33 -4.17
CA ALA A 643 12.50 -11.67 -5.06
C ALA A 643 12.30 -10.22 -4.60
N GLN A 644 12.30 -9.30 -5.55
CA GLN A 644 11.87 -7.94 -5.31
C GLN A 644 10.33 -7.91 -5.25
N ASN A 645 9.79 -7.29 -4.22
CA ASN A 645 8.36 -7.06 -4.04
C ASN A 645 8.06 -5.59 -4.29
N THR A 646 6.81 -5.30 -4.60
CA THR A 646 6.29 -3.93 -4.71
C THR A 646 5.27 -3.66 -3.62
N GLY A 647 5.29 -2.47 -3.08
CA GLY A 647 4.33 -2.04 -2.07
C GLY A 647 4.11 -0.54 -2.10
N ILE A 648 3.23 -0.06 -1.26
CA ILE A 648 2.92 1.36 -1.09
C ILE A 648 3.16 1.78 0.34
N ILE A 649 3.64 3.00 0.51
CA ILE A 649 3.81 3.62 1.81
C ILE A 649 3.09 4.96 1.78
N LEU A 650 2.08 5.11 2.65
CA LEU A 650 1.24 6.31 2.67
C LEU A 650 1.95 7.48 3.34
N GLY A 651 1.87 8.65 2.72
CA GLY A 651 2.39 9.90 3.26
C GLY A 651 1.60 10.39 4.48
N ASN A 652 2.28 10.87 5.51
CA ASN A 652 1.64 11.47 6.68
C ASN A 652 1.31 12.96 6.48
N GLY A 653 1.90 13.61 5.46
CA GLY A 653 1.78 15.03 5.20
C GLY A 653 2.63 15.90 6.14
N ASP A 654 3.64 15.31 6.75
CA ASP A 654 4.67 16.00 7.56
C ASP A 654 6.09 15.62 7.12
N GLY A 655 6.21 15.08 5.90
CA GLY A 655 7.45 14.56 5.34
C GLY A 655 7.82 13.15 5.82
N THR A 656 7.05 12.57 6.75
CA THR A 656 7.22 11.19 7.17
C THR A 656 6.21 10.28 6.48
N PHE A 657 6.48 8.98 6.51
CA PHE A 657 5.67 7.97 5.86
C PHE A 657 5.18 6.91 6.85
N GLY A 658 4.08 6.24 6.51
CA GLY A 658 3.44 5.18 7.29
C GLY A 658 4.15 3.83 7.19
N PRO A 659 3.53 2.76 7.65
CA PRO A 659 4.03 1.41 7.46
C PRO A 659 3.86 0.96 6.00
N LEU A 660 4.76 0.07 5.55
CA LEU A 660 4.68 -0.56 4.24
C LEU A 660 3.37 -1.37 4.12
N ILE A 661 2.62 -1.11 3.06
CA ILE A 661 1.47 -1.91 2.61
C ILE A 661 1.98 -2.82 1.50
N ASP A 662 2.12 -4.10 1.83
CA ASP A 662 2.62 -5.11 0.90
C ASP A 662 1.50 -5.55 -0.05
N PHE A 663 1.84 -5.74 -1.34
CA PHE A 663 0.96 -6.43 -2.26
C PHE A 663 1.23 -7.93 -2.15
N PRO A 664 0.29 -8.74 -1.64
CA PRO A 664 0.49 -10.17 -1.55
C PRO A 664 0.68 -10.77 -2.96
N THR A 665 1.86 -11.29 -3.21
CA THR A 665 2.28 -11.86 -4.50
C THR A 665 1.76 -13.29 -4.71
N SER A 666 0.75 -13.74 -3.96
CA SER A 666 0.26 -15.11 -4.02
C SER A 666 -0.76 -15.30 -5.15
N GLY A 667 -0.34 -15.98 -6.19
CA GLY A 667 -1.22 -16.77 -7.05
C GLY A 667 -1.32 -16.37 -8.52
N LEU A 668 -1.57 -15.10 -8.88
CA LEU A 668 -1.77 -14.67 -10.27
C LEU A 668 -0.81 -13.63 -10.81
N LEU A 669 0.03 -13.08 -9.95
CA LEU A 669 1.05 -12.13 -10.35
C LEU A 669 2.44 -12.71 -10.08
N PRO A 670 2.93 -13.68 -10.89
CA PRO A 670 4.36 -13.93 -10.96
C PRO A 670 5.13 -12.68 -11.38
N ILE A 671 4.42 -11.62 -11.74
CA ILE A 671 4.89 -10.31 -12.13
C ILE A 671 5.70 -9.63 -11.03
N PHE A 672 5.31 -9.80 -9.75
CA PHE A 672 6.03 -9.24 -8.61
C PHE A 672 6.95 -10.26 -7.86
N GLY A 673 6.87 -11.54 -8.22
CA GLY A 673 7.51 -12.63 -7.45
C GLY A 673 8.97 -12.93 -7.73
N ALA A 674 9.59 -12.35 -8.77
CA ALA A 674 11.00 -12.55 -9.07
C ALA A 674 11.55 -11.33 -9.80
N GLY A 675 11.97 -10.32 -9.04
CA GLY A 675 12.85 -9.25 -9.51
C GLY A 675 12.21 -8.31 -10.52
N ILE A 676 11.35 -7.39 -10.06
CA ILE A 676 11.15 -6.17 -10.82
C ILE A 676 12.48 -5.40 -10.78
N THR A 677 13.35 -5.68 -11.73
CA THR A 677 14.43 -4.77 -12.10
C THR A 677 13.89 -3.71 -13.08
N SER A 678 12.55 -3.50 -13.04
CA SER A 678 11.86 -2.59 -13.94
C SER A 678 12.30 -1.16 -13.66
N THR A 679 12.85 -0.54 -14.66
CA THR A 679 13.16 0.90 -14.68
C THR A 679 11.92 1.75 -14.98
N ILE A 680 10.76 1.12 -15.26
CA ILE A 680 9.53 1.79 -15.65
C ILE A 680 8.50 1.59 -14.55
N ALA A 681 8.19 2.67 -13.85
CA ALA A 681 7.03 2.79 -12.96
C ALA A 681 6.44 4.19 -13.18
N LEU A 682 5.26 4.26 -13.81
CA LEU A 682 4.57 5.51 -14.13
C LEU A 682 3.21 5.50 -13.41
N ILE A 683 2.69 6.67 -13.11
CA ILE A 683 1.40 6.82 -12.44
C ILE A 683 0.53 7.72 -13.32
N ALA A 684 -0.66 7.23 -13.68
CA ALA A 684 -1.66 7.98 -14.45
C ALA A 684 -3.05 7.36 -14.26
N ASP A 685 -4.10 8.13 -14.43
CA ASP A 685 -5.49 7.65 -14.47
C ASP A 685 -5.76 7.02 -15.84
N MET A 686 -5.53 5.71 -15.94
CA MET A 686 -5.59 4.96 -17.20
C MET A 686 -7.02 4.59 -17.62
N ASN A 687 -7.97 4.58 -16.68
CA ASN A 687 -9.36 4.23 -16.96
C ASN A 687 -10.34 5.42 -16.90
N GLY A 688 -9.87 6.63 -16.60
CA GLY A 688 -10.66 7.84 -16.54
C GLY A 688 -11.59 7.94 -15.31
N ASP A 689 -11.30 7.19 -14.23
CA ASP A 689 -12.12 7.18 -13.02
C ASP A 689 -11.67 8.18 -11.94
N GLY A 690 -10.64 8.97 -12.24
CA GLY A 690 -10.05 9.99 -11.37
C GLY A 690 -9.11 9.44 -10.31
N ARG A 691 -8.71 8.16 -10.40
CA ARG A 691 -7.74 7.51 -9.50
C ARG A 691 -6.43 7.25 -10.23
N PRO A 692 -5.28 7.54 -9.61
CA PRO A 692 -3.99 7.23 -10.24
C PRO A 692 -3.76 5.70 -10.26
N ASP A 693 -3.62 5.14 -11.47
CA ASP A 693 -3.26 3.75 -11.71
C ASP A 693 -1.75 3.60 -11.85
N ILE A 694 -1.23 2.38 -11.74
CA ILE A 694 0.21 2.09 -11.89
C ILE A 694 0.46 1.44 -13.26
N VAL A 695 1.34 2.05 -14.05
CA VAL A 695 1.83 1.54 -15.33
C VAL A 695 3.27 1.06 -15.14
N PHE A 696 3.57 -0.20 -15.44
CA PHE A 696 4.89 -0.78 -15.19
C PHE A 696 5.30 -1.81 -16.25
N SER A 697 6.60 -2.12 -16.34
CA SER A 697 7.12 -3.19 -17.19
C SER A 697 7.36 -4.45 -16.36
N PRO A 698 6.65 -5.56 -16.62
CA PRO A 698 6.90 -6.83 -15.94
C PRO A 698 8.19 -7.50 -16.47
N THR A 699 9.07 -7.98 -15.55
CA THR A 699 10.40 -8.54 -15.92
C THR A 699 10.41 -10.05 -16.17
N LEU A 700 9.30 -10.73 -16.08
CA LEU A 700 9.31 -12.19 -15.91
C LEU A 700 8.40 -12.98 -16.85
N VAL A 701 8.39 -12.76 -18.11
CA VAL A 701 7.96 -13.89 -18.95
C VAL A 701 8.73 -13.91 -20.26
N SER A 702 9.20 -15.05 -20.62
CA SER A 702 9.83 -15.46 -21.89
C SER A 702 9.26 -14.73 -23.12
N PRO A 703 10.01 -14.54 -24.18
CA PRO A 703 10.10 -13.40 -25.06
C PRO A 703 8.74 -12.83 -25.50
N GLY A 704 8.39 -11.70 -25.00
CA GLY A 704 7.14 -10.98 -25.24
C GLY A 704 6.82 -10.03 -24.08
N THR A 705 7.78 -9.22 -23.70
CA THR A 705 7.62 -8.26 -22.60
C THR A 705 6.79 -7.08 -23.07
N GLY A 706 5.82 -6.67 -22.28
CA GLY A 706 4.93 -5.55 -22.52
C GLY A 706 4.92 -4.53 -21.41
N ILE A 707 3.99 -3.64 -21.47
CA ILE A 707 3.61 -2.72 -20.41
C ILE A 707 2.35 -3.27 -19.75
N ALA A 708 2.28 -3.25 -18.43
CA ALA A 708 1.13 -3.66 -17.65
C ALA A 708 0.52 -2.48 -16.90
N VAL A 709 -0.80 -2.50 -16.72
CA VAL A 709 -1.54 -1.49 -15.97
C VAL A 709 -2.26 -2.16 -14.82
N MET A 710 -2.09 -1.62 -13.62
CA MET A 710 -2.79 -2.06 -12.41
C MET A 710 -3.72 -0.95 -11.94
N LEU A 711 -5.02 -1.23 -11.95
CA LEU A 711 -6.06 -0.27 -11.62
C LEU A 711 -6.15 0.00 -10.12
N ASN A 712 -6.28 1.27 -9.77
CA ASN A 712 -6.53 1.72 -8.40
C ASN A 712 -8.03 1.66 -8.09
N THR A 713 -8.41 0.82 -7.15
CA THR A 713 -9.81 0.62 -6.72
C THR A 713 -10.12 1.25 -5.37
N THR A 714 -9.30 2.21 -4.92
CA THR A 714 -9.49 2.89 -3.64
C THR A 714 -10.88 3.52 -3.54
N SER A 715 -11.59 3.23 -2.46
CA SER A 715 -12.95 3.74 -2.25
C SER A 715 -12.98 5.26 -2.09
N PRO A 716 -14.09 5.94 -2.47
CA PRO A 716 -14.23 7.37 -2.25
C PRO A 716 -13.94 7.80 -0.81
N GLY A 717 -13.14 8.83 -0.64
CA GLY A 717 -12.69 9.34 0.65
C GLY A 717 -12.50 10.85 0.68
N PHE A 718 -11.79 11.36 1.64
CA PHE A 718 -11.44 12.79 1.74
C PHE A 718 -10.06 12.96 2.37
N GLY A 719 -9.34 13.98 1.96
CA GLY A 719 -8.08 14.42 2.58
C GLY A 719 -8.33 15.43 3.70
N VAL A 720 -7.44 15.45 4.69
CA VAL A 720 -7.37 16.49 5.72
C VAL A 720 -5.94 17.03 5.77
N LEU A 721 -5.78 18.30 5.41
CA LEU A 721 -4.52 19.02 5.47
C LEU A 721 -4.62 20.17 6.47
N ALA A 722 -3.52 20.55 7.10
CA ALA A 722 -3.47 21.71 7.98
C ALA A 722 -2.17 22.49 7.76
N SER A 723 -2.29 23.80 7.67
CA SER A 723 -1.11 24.65 7.64
C SER A 723 -0.33 24.60 8.97
N ALA A 724 0.91 25.04 8.96
CA ALA A 724 1.68 25.19 10.19
C ALA A 724 0.96 26.12 11.18
N LEU A 725 1.13 25.85 12.49
CA LEU A 725 0.61 26.71 13.55
C LEU A 725 1.36 28.04 13.62
N SER A 726 0.65 29.15 13.68
CA SER A 726 1.20 30.49 13.85
C SER A 726 0.57 31.20 15.04
N PRO A 727 1.37 31.85 15.97
CA PRO A 727 2.83 31.87 15.98
C PRO A 727 3.44 30.54 16.44
N ALA A 728 4.64 30.21 15.92
CA ALA A 728 5.47 29.11 16.37
C ALA A 728 6.90 29.65 16.66
N PRO A 729 7.37 29.56 17.93
CA PRO A 729 6.71 29.01 19.12
C PRO A 729 5.61 29.92 19.69
N VAL A 730 4.59 29.32 20.27
CA VAL A 730 3.57 30.04 21.06
C VAL A 730 4.00 30.19 22.53
N THR A 731 3.87 31.38 23.10
CA THR A 731 4.12 31.57 24.55
C THR A 731 2.99 30.92 25.35
N ALA A 732 3.32 30.13 26.38
CA ALA A 732 2.35 29.54 27.30
C ALA A 732 1.39 30.60 27.84
N GLY A 733 0.08 30.36 27.76
CA GLY A 733 -0.99 31.30 28.04
C GLY A 733 -1.58 32.00 26.80
N ASN A 734 -0.98 31.85 25.66
CA ASN A 734 -1.47 32.39 24.38
C ASN A 734 -2.02 31.30 23.48
N SER A 735 -2.53 31.70 22.29
CA SER A 735 -3.07 30.80 21.30
C SER A 735 -2.25 30.84 20.00
N ALA A 736 -2.21 29.69 19.30
CA ALA A 736 -1.73 29.58 17.93
C ALA A 736 -2.88 29.13 17.01
N THR A 737 -2.83 29.53 15.77
CA THR A 737 -3.88 29.22 14.77
C THR A 737 -3.28 28.56 13.53
N ALA A 738 -4.09 27.71 12.88
CA ALA A 738 -3.80 27.12 11.57
C ALA A 738 -5.08 27.03 10.74
N THR A 739 -4.95 26.85 9.43
CA THR A 739 -6.07 26.54 8.56
C THR A 739 -6.09 25.06 8.28
N VAL A 740 -7.20 24.40 8.56
CA VAL A 740 -7.47 22.99 8.20
C VAL A 740 -8.26 23.00 6.91
N THR A 741 -7.80 22.31 5.89
CA THR A 741 -8.46 22.10 4.60
C THR A 741 -8.95 20.68 4.48
N VAL A 742 -10.20 20.49 4.08
CA VAL A 742 -10.79 19.21 3.71
C VAL A 742 -11.00 19.21 2.21
N SER A 743 -10.49 18.18 1.53
CA SER A 743 -10.64 17.99 0.08
C SER A 743 -11.30 16.64 -0.20
N PRO A 744 -12.30 16.56 -1.09
CA PRO A 744 -12.89 15.28 -1.47
C PRO A 744 -11.91 14.50 -2.37
N ALA A 745 -11.92 13.18 -2.22
CA ALA A 745 -11.16 12.26 -3.05
C ALA A 745 -12.10 11.27 -3.72
N PHE A 746 -11.83 10.95 -4.98
CA PHE A 746 -12.51 9.90 -5.74
C PHE A 746 -14.06 9.98 -5.68
N GLY A 747 -14.63 11.20 -5.84
CA GLY A 747 -16.07 11.41 -5.85
C GLY A 747 -16.75 11.34 -4.48
N PHE A 748 -16.01 11.40 -3.40
CA PHE A 748 -16.60 11.46 -2.06
C PHE A 748 -17.53 12.67 -1.92
N SER A 749 -18.74 12.42 -1.44
CA SER A 749 -19.70 13.47 -1.11
C SER A 749 -20.28 13.24 0.28
N GLY A 750 -20.06 14.14 1.20
CA GLY A 750 -20.53 13.97 2.56
C GLY A 750 -20.12 15.12 3.47
N THR A 751 -20.56 15.09 4.73
CA THR A 751 -20.13 16.03 5.75
C THR A 751 -18.99 15.40 6.55
N VAL A 752 -17.87 16.11 6.66
CA VAL A 752 -16.70 15.71 7.43
C VAL A 752 -16.71 16.45 8.76
N ALA A 753 -16.85 15.71 9.86
CA ALA A 753 -16.73 16.26 11.22
C ALA A 753 -15.24 16.35 11.60
N LEU A 754 -14.82 17.48 12.15
CA LEU A 754 -13.44 17.74 12.53
C LEU A 754 -13.25 17.69 14.04
N SER A 755 -12.13 17.14 14.52
CA SER A 755 -11.79 17.03 15.93
C SER A 755 -10.27 17.11 16.13
N CYS A 756 -9.84 17.36 17.39
CA CYS A 756 -8.43 17.33 17.75
C CYS A 756 -8.18 16.32 18.88
N THR A 757 -7.06 15.62 18.80
CA THR A 757 -6.57 14.70 19.85
C THR A 757 -5.08 14.93 20.11
N GLY A 758 -4.52 14.28 21.15
CA GLY A 758 -3.10 14.43 21.46
C GLY A 758 -2.71 15.73 22.19
N LEU A 759 -3.69 16.56 22.58
CA LEU A 759 -3.41 17.83 23.27
C LEU A 759 -2.73 17.58 24.61
N PRO A 760 -1.66 18.34 24.95
CA PRO A 760 -1.06 18.29 26.27
C PRO A 760 -2.01 18.86 27.34
N ARG A 761 -1.85 18.38 28.58
CA ARG A 761 -2.64 18.90 29.72
C ARG A 761 -2.40 20.42 29.88
N GLY A 762 -3.43 21.20 29.69
CA GLY A 762 -3.34 22.68 29.74
C GLY A 762 -3.41 23.33 28.35
N ALA A 763 -3.69 22.55 27.31
CA ALA A 763 -4.06 23.07 25.99
C ALA A 763 -5.50 22.66 25.62
N THR A 764 -6.17 23.51 24.84
CA THR A 764 -7.50 23.24 24.28
C THR A 764 -7.49 23.56 22.79
N CYS A 765 -8.28 22.85 22.05
CA CYS A 765 -8.43 23.01 20.60
C CYS A 765 -9.87 23.43 20.26
N ALA A 766 -10.02 24.34 19.31
CA ALA A 766 -11.29 24.71 18.70
C ALA A 766 -11.13 24.75 17.19
N LEU A 767 -12.11 24.16 16.49
CA LEU A 767 -12.24 24.14 15.03
C LEU A 767 -13.51 24.93 14.66
N ASN A 768 -13.39 25.85 13.72
CA ASN A 768 -14.50 26.69 13.30
C ASN A 768 -14.53 26.88 11.78
N PRO A 769 -15.51 26.27 11.07
CA PRO A 769 -16.57 25.40 11.56
C PRO A 769 -16.07 24.03 12.06
N PRO A 770 -16.77 23.36 13.00
CA PRO A 770 -16.37 22.03 13.49
C PRO A 770 -16.70 20.88 12.53
N SER A 771 -17.31 21.19 11.39
CA SER A 771 -17.58 20.24 10.30
C SER A 771 -17.64 20.98 8.97
N ILE A 772 -17.20 20.28 7.92
CA ILE A 772 -17.23 20.76 6.53
C ILE A 772 -18.35 20.03 5.81
N ALA A 773 -19.34 20.75 5.33
CA ALA A 773 -20.42 20.23 4.51
C ALA A 773 -19.95 20.12 3.04
N ASN A 774 -20.57 19.22 2.27
CA ASN A 774 -20.28 19.02 0.85
C ASN A 774 -18.81 18.64 0.54
N SER A 775 -18.19 17.94 1.48
CA SER A 775 -16.85 17.32 1.33
C SER A 775 -15.67 18.25 1.03
N SER A 776 -15.86 19.54 0.81
CA SER A 776 -14.78 20.49 0.49
C SER A 776 -14.92 21.80 1.25
N GLY A 777 -13.83 22.29 1.84
CA GLY A 777 -13.83 23.56 2.55
C GLY A 777 -12.73 23.66 3.59
N THR A 778 -12.72 24.80 4.30
CA THR A 778 -11.70 25.08 5.32
C THR A 778 -12.31 25.31 6.69
N SER A 779 -11.54 25.00 7.74
CA SER A 779 -11.85 25.27 9.15
C SER A 779 -10.67 25.96 9.80
N ALA A 780 -10.94 27.00 10.59
CA ALA A 780 -9.91 27.64 11.39
C ALA A 780 -9.64 26.81 12.67
N LEU A 781 -8.43 26.29 12.81
CA LEU A 781 -7.93 25.63 14.00
C LEU A 781 -7.36 26.69 14.95
N THR A 782 -7.76 26.67 16.21
CA THR A 782 -7.20 27.49 17.28
C THR A 782 -6.79 26.59 18.42
N ILE A 783 -5.52 26.59 18.77
CA ILE A 783 -5.01 25.89 19.97
C ILE A 783 -4.65 26.94 21.02
N SER A 784 -5.36 26.91 22.13
CA SER A 784 -5.13 27.82 23.26
C SER A 784 -4.40 27.10 24.39
N THR A 785 -3.37 27.75 24.96
CA THR A 785 -2.53 27.18 26.00
C THR A 785 -2.73 27.89 27.33
N THR A 786 -2.55 27.19 28.45
CA THR A 786 -2.51 27.82 29.79
C THR A 786 -1.09 28.31 30.09
N GLY A 787 -0.96 29.34 30.92
CA GLY A 787 0.36 29.87 31.33
C GLY A 787 1.24 28.88 32.09
N SER A 788 0.67 27.75 32.56
CA SER A 788 1.38 26.68 33.24
C SER A 788 1.82 25.52 32.32
N LEU A 789 1.52 25.62 31.03
CA LEU A 789 1.95 24.58 30.10
C LEU A 789 3.48 24.60 29.93
N ALA A 790 4.12 23.44 30.08
CA ALA A 790 5.57 23.34 29.95
C ALA A 790 6.04 23.68 28.53
N ALA A 791 7.24 24.25 28.42
CA ALA A 791 7.87 24.44 27.13
C ALA A 791 8.21 23.09 26.52
N GLY A 792 8.01 22.95 25.22
CA GLY A 792 8.24 21.69 24.48
C GLY A 792 7.48 21.67 23.18
N THR A 793 7.71 20.63 22.40
CA THR A 793 7.00 20.34 21.15
C THR A 793 5.99 19.22 21.38
N TYR A 794 4.75 19.46 20.99
CA TYR A 794 3.63 18.55 21.22
C TYR A 794 2.94 18.24 19.88
N PRO A 795 2.92 16.99 19.44
CA PRO A 795 2.16 16.59 18.25
C PRO A 795 0.65 16.60 18.58
N VAL A 796 -0.12 17.35 17.81
CA VAL A 796 -1.58 17.42 17.93
C VAL A 796 -2.17 16.84 16.67
N GLN A 797 -3.02 15.82 16.80
CA GLN A 797 -3.73 15.20 15.67
C GLN A 797 -5.03 15.96 15.37
N VAL A 798 -5.18 16.43 14.15
CA VAL A 798 -6.44 16.93 13.59
C VAL A 798 -7.08 15.80 12.81
N THR A 799 -8.28 15.41 13.18
CA THR A 799 -8.99 14.25 12.60
C THR A 799 -10.30 14.69 11.98
N GLY A 800 -10.52 14.31 10.74
CA GLY A 800 -11.80 14.36 10.03
C GLY A 800 -12.48 12.99 10.08
N THR A 801 -13.81 12.98 10.24
CA THR A 801 -14.61 11.74 10.28
C THR A 801 -15.89 11.90 9.47
N ALA A 802 -16.16 10.93 8.57
CA ALA A 802 -17.41 10.84 7.83
C ALA A 802 -17.84 9.37 7.73
N GLY A 803 -18.84 8.99 8.52
CA GLY A 803 -19.26 7.59 8.65
C GLY A 803 -18.12 6.72 9.21
N SER A 804 -17.70 5.70 8.46
CA SER A 804 -16.55 4.83 8.80
C SER A 804 -15.21 5.39 8.33
N ILE A 805 -15.19 6.40 7.46
CA ILE A 805 -13.95 6.98 6.90
C ILE A 805 -13.38 7.96 7.92
N VAL A 806 -12.11 7.79 8.26
CA VAL A 806 -11.38 8.64 9.21
C VAL A 806 -10.02 8.98 8.63
N ASN A 807 -9.75 10.27 8.46
CA ASN A 807 -8.45 10.78 8.04
C ASN A 807 -7.89 11.76 9.07
N SER A 808 -6.58 11.78 9.26
CA SER A 808 -5.96 12.65 10.25
C SER A 808 -4.62 13.19 9.78
N MET A 809 -4.27 14.37 10.30
CA MET A 809 -2.98 15.02 10.10
C MET A 809 -2.41 15.46 11.44
N SER A 810 -1.09 15.39 11.59
CA SER A 810 -0.37 15.87 12.77
C SER A 810 0.09 17.31 12.53
N VAL A 811 -0.18 18.19 13.50
CA VAL A 811 0.39 19.55 13.54
C VAL A 811 1.26 19.70 14.80
N SER A 812 2.39 20.37 14.67
CA SER A 812 3.36 20.51 15.74
C SER A 812 3.08 21.79 16.56
N LEU A 813 2.65 21.64 17.83
CA LEU A 813 2.50 22.75 18.76
C LEU A 813 3.82 22.98 19.51
N VAL A 814 4.58 23.99 19.12
CA VAL A 814 5.82 24.40 19.80
C VAL A 814 5.50 25.45 20.86
N VAL A 815 5.73 25.12 22.11
CA VAL A 815 5.44 26.02 23.27
C VAL A 815 6.72 26.53 23.89
N GLN A 816 6.82 27.81 24.07
CA GLN A 816 7.85 28.42 24.92
C GLN A 816 7.27 28.82 26.27
N ALA A 817 8.08 28.74 27.31
CA ALA A 817 7.64 29.05 28.68
C ALA A 817 7.08 30.48 28.80
N ALA A 818 5.99 30.63 29.52
CA ALA A 818 5.53 31.96 29.92
C ALA A 818 6.60 32.68 30.78
N PRO A 819 6.80 34.00 30.60
CA PRO A 819 7.69 34.76 31.47
C PRO A 819 7.27 34.64 32.95
N GLY A 820 8.19 34.18 33.79
CA GLY A 820 7.92 33.93 35.19
C GLY A 820 9.23 33.80 36.00
N PHE A 821 9.13 33.34 37.22
CA PHE A 821 10.29 33.05 38.08
C PHE A 821 10.04 31.80 38.90
N SER A 822 11.08 31.10 39.34
CA SER A 822 11.03 30.04 40.34
C SER A 822 11.74 30.45 41.62
N LEU A 823 11.32 29.83 42.75
CA LEU A 823 11.95 29.97 44.06
C LEU A 823 12.34 28.59 44.57
N ASP A 824 13.62 28.28 44.54
CA ASP A 824 14.16 26.97 44.86
C ASP A 824 15.21 27.04 46.00
N GLY A 825 15.55 25.92 46.64
CA GLY A 825 16.71 25.84 47.52
C GLY A 825 18.03 26.00 46.77
N ALA A 826 18.91 26.84 47.24
CA ALA A 826 20.26 26.93 46.68
C ALA A 826 20.98 25.59 46.80
N SER A 827 21.76 25.23 45.74
CA SER A 827 22.49 23.95 45.69
C SER A 827 23.32 23.74 46.97
N GLY A 828 23.09 22.59 47.63
CA GLY A 828 23.77 22.25 48.92
C GLY A 828 23.21 22.94 50.17
N SER A 829 22.16 23.77 50.05
CA SER A 829 21.51 24.37 51.24
C SER A 829 20.45 23.42 51.82
N PRO A 830 20.49 23.11 53.12
CA PRO A 830 19.47 22.27 53.74
C PRO A 830 18.12 22.97 53.81
N THR A 831 17.02 22.23 53.72
CA THR A 831 15.65 22.73 53.94
C THR A 831 15.18 22.62 55.38
N SER A 832 15.96 21.96 56.22
CA SER A 832 15.72 21.84 57.68
C SER A 832 17.02 22.02 58.48
N GLN A 833 16.99 22.76 59.58
CA GLN A 833 18.13 22.90 60.48
C GLN A 833 17.69 22.74 61.93
N THR A 834 18.52 22.04 62.69
CA THR A 834 18.36 21.90 64.20
C THR A 834 19.32 22.85 64.91
N ILE A 835 18.81 23.74 65.76
CA ILE A 835 19.61 24.71 66.45
C ILE A 835 19.18 24.77 67.94
N SER A 836 20.05 25.19 68.82
CA SER A 836 19.71 25.51 70.22
C SER A 836 19.08 26.91 70.36
N ALA A 837 18.26 27.11 71.38
CA ALA A 837 17.68 28.41 71.61
C ALA A 837 18.77 29.49 71.81
N GLY A 838 18.63 30.65 71.14
CA GLY A 838 19.64 31.72 71.07
C GLY A 838 20.56 31.61 69.84
N GLN A 839 20.48 30.55 69.01
CA GLN A 839 21.22 30.42 67.83
C GLN A 839 20.40 30.84 66.58
N THR A 840 21.07 30.97 65.44
CA THR A 840 20.45 31.37 64.14
C THR A 840 20.63 30.24 63.09
N ALA A 841 19.51 29.79 62.53
CA ALA A 841 19.51 28.95 61.36
C ALA A 841 19.63 29.80 60.07
N SER A 842 20.40 29.35 59.08
CA SER A 842 20.59 30.09 57.83
C SER A 842 20.34 29.14 56.62
N PHE A 843 19.46 29.58 55.73
CA PHE A 843 19.09 28.83 54.48
C PHE A 843 19.41 29.68 53.27
N GLY A 844 19.99 29.04 52.26
CA GLY A 844 20.20 29.63 50.94
C GLY A 844 19.08 29.29 50.00
N LEU A 845 18.53 30.25 49.31
CA LEU A 845 17.52 30.09 48.25
C LEU A 845 18.05 30.67 46.98
N ALA A 846 17.53 30.21 45.85
CA ALA A 846 17.80 30.70 44.54
C ALA A 846 16.50 31.17 43.87
N LEU A 847 16.47 32.40 43.43
CA LEU A 847 15.35 32.96 42.68
C LEU A 847 15.78 33.04 41.21
N ALA A 848 15.24 32.18 40.33
CA ALA A 848 15.64 32.11 38.95
C ALA A 848 14.53 32.55 38.00
N PRO A 849 14.84 33.31 36.92
CA PRO A 849 13.86 33.62 35.90
C PRO A 849 13.49 32.39 35.09
N THR A 850 12.23 32.31 34.69
CA THR A 850 11.74 31.36 33.67
C THR A 850 11.24 32.14 32.47
N GLY A 851 11.55 31.65 31.27
CA GLY A 851 11.33 32.40 30.03
C GLY A 851 12.13 33.73 30.00
N SER A 852 11.56 34.77 29.44
CA SER A 852 12.18 36.10 29.32
C SER A 852 11.77 37.02 30.48
N PHE A 853 11.53 36.51 31.67
CA PHE A 853 11.06 37.32 32.83
C PHE A 853 12.11 38.34 33.25
N THR A 854 11.69 39.59 33.31
CA THR A 854 12.43 40.69 33.93
C THR A 854 11.48 41.46 34.87
N GLY A 855 11.92 41.74 36.09
CA GLY A 855 11.06 42.46 37.01
C GLY A 855 11.47 42.30 38.45
N THR A 856 10.76 43.00 39.33
CA THR A 856 10.98 42.94 40.79
C THR A 856 10.13 41.85 41.40
N VAL A 857 10.76 40.94 42.15
CA VAL A 857 10.10 39.88 42.92
C VAL A 857 10.17 40.27 44.41
N ASN A 858 9.03 40.40 45.04
CA ASN A 858 8.93 40.70 46.46
C ASN A 858 8.95 39.43 47.30
N LEU A 859 9.69 39.44 48.39
CA LEU A 859 9.88 38.30 49.28
C LEU A 859 9.29 38.59 50.67
N SER A 860 8.61 37.61 51.22
CA SER A 860 8.10 37.62 52.58
C SER A 860 8.39 36.31 53.29
N CYS A 861 8.42 36.36 54.60
CA CYS A 861 8.71 35.23 55.47
C CYS A 861 7.67 35.16 56.58
N ALA A 862 7.12 33.96 56.77
CA ALA A 862 6.19 33.66 57.89
C ALA A 862 6.68 32.46 58.67
N ILE A 863 6.52 32.50 60.04
CA ILE A 863 6.88 31.38 60.92
C ILE A 863 5.65 30.89 61.70
N THR A 864 5.48 29.56 61.70
CA THR A 864 4.41 28.91 62.47
C THR A 864 4.97 27.74 63.31
N PRO A 865 4.46 27.48 64.57
CA PRO A 865 3.49 28.29 65.30
C PRO A 865 4.09 29.61 65.86
N SER A 866 3.22 30.59 66.14
CA SER A 866 3.63 31.81 66.85
C SER A 866 3.80 31.47 68.31
N VAL A 867 4.97 31.77 68.85
CA VAL A 867 5.33 31.54 70.28
C VAL A 867 5.89 32.79 70.87
N THR A 868 6.03 32.86 72.24
CA THR A 868 6.66 33.98 72.94
C THR A 868 7.81 33.46 73.77
N PRO A 869 9.05 33.95 73.60
CA PRO A 869 9.47 34.87 72.50
C PRO A 869 9.50 34.20 71.15
N ALA A 870 9.00 34.86 70.15
CA ALA A 870 8.91 34.39 68.80
C ALA A 870 10.29 34.32 68.08
N PRO A 871 10.60 33.32 67.33
CA PRO A 871 11.73 33.32 66.39
C PRO A 871 11.55 34.48 65.37
N THR A 872 12.63 35.14 65.01
CA THR A 872 12.57 36.21 64.02
C THR A 872 13.15 35.74 62.69
N CYS A 873 12.43 35.98 61.57
CA CYS A 873 12.91 35.69 60.24
C CYS A 873 13.41 36.97 59.54
N THR A 874 14.59 36.93 59.02
CA THR A 874 15.17 38.00 58.21
C THR A 874 15.62 37.52 56.88
N LEU A 875 15.26 38.22 55.81
CA LEU A 875 15.67 37.95 54.44
C LEU A 875 16.85 38.87 54.07
N SER A 876 17.80 38.39 53.27
CA SER A 876 18.91 39.23 52.76
C SER A 876 18.40 40.41 51.91
N SER A 877 17.22 40.29 51.33
CA SER A 877 16.49 41.35 50.65
C SER A 877 14.99 41.06 50.68
N SER A 878 14.15 42.04 50.92
CA SER A 878 12.68 41.96 50.81
C SER A 878 12.18 42.06 49.36
N SER A 879 13.05 42.47 48.43
CA SER A 879 12.80 42.46 46.98
C SER A 879 14.07 42.22 46.21
N VAL A 880 13.96 41.49 45.11
CA VAL A 880 15.05 41.13 44.19
C VAL A 880 14.66 41.53 42.80
N GLN A 881 15.52 42.31 42.13
CA GLN A 881 15.36 42.64 40.72
C GLN A 881 15.99 41.57 39.87
N ILE A 882 15.20 40.94 38.99
CA ILE A 882 15.67 40.04 37.97
C ILE A 882 15.83 40.83 36.67
N SER A 883 17.04 40.87 36.13
CA SER A 883 17.38 41.62 34.88
C SER A 883 18.14 40.76 33.86
N GLY A 884 18.36 39.50 34.12
CA GLY A 884 19.09 38.56 33.25
C GLY A 884 18.74 37.10 33.52
N SER A 885 19.38 36.15 32.82
CA SER A 885 19.06 34.71 32.92
C SER A 885 19.61 34.01 34.16
N GLY A 886 20.45 34.68 34.96
CA GLY A 886 21.08 34.06 36.11
C GLY A 886 20.20 34.07 37.39
N ALA A 887 20.24 32.96 38.15
CA ALA A 887 19.56 32.86 39.44
C ALA A 887 20.15 33.85 40.45
N GLN A 888 19.31 34.57 41.19
CA GLN A 888 19.68 35.52 42.23
C GLN A 888 19.63 34.82 43.60
N PRO A 889 20.71 34.84 44.38
CA PRO A 889 20.75 34.21 45.69
C PRO A 889 19.99 35.04 46.72
N VAL A 890 19.22 34.35 47.57
CA VAL A 890 18.51 34.91 48.69
C VAL A 890 18.88 34.10 49.95
N THR A 891 19.29 34.81 51.02
CA THR A 891 19.58 34.16 52.29
C THR A 891 18.45 34.43 53.26
N VAL A 892 17.96 33.38 53.91
CA VAL A 892 16.98 33.43 54.98
C VAL A 892 17.69 33.12 56.31
N LYS A 893 17.55 33.99 57.29
CA LYS A 893 18.06 33.79 58.65
C LYS A 893 16.91 33.74 59.67
N VAL A 894 16.85 32.68 60.44
CA VAL A 894 15.87 32.53 61.50
C VAL A 894 16.60 32.51 62.81
N ALA A 895 16.48 33.62 63.61
CA ALA A 895 17.13 33.80 64.90
C ALA A 895 16.17 33.46 66.03
N THR A 896 16.65 32.71 66.99
CA THR A 896 15.93 32.33 68.29
C THR A 896 16.50 33.08 69.44
N THR A 897 15.73 33.26 70.53
CA THR A 897 16.13 33.93 71.78
C THR A 897 16.69 32.92 72.76
N ALA A 898 17.84 33.26 73.43
CA ALA A 898 18.43 32.42 74.48
C ALA A 898 17.65 32.53 75.80
N GLY A 899 17.43 31.40 76.45
CA GLY A 899 16.92 31.43 77.81
C GLY A 899 18.08 31.60 78.80
N THR A 900 17.92 32.47 79.74
CA THR A 900 18.90 32.62 80.88
C THR A 900 18.58 31.60 81.95
N THR A 901 19.43 30.60 82.15
CA THR A 901 19.39 29.69 83.27
C THR A 901 20.35 30.19 84.39
N GLY A 902 19.80 30.57 85.57
CA GLY A 902 20.58 30.67 86.76
C GLY A 902 20.91 29.27 87.33
N THR A 903 22.21 29.07 87.67
CA THR A 903 22.78 27.83 88.20
C THR A 903 22.17 27.46 89.57
N ALA A 904 21.92 26.18 89.80
CA ALA A 904 22.43 25.39 90.90
C ALA A 904 21.93 23.98 91.11
N PHE A 905 22.87 23.11 91.34
CA PHE A 905 23.07 22.01 92.27
C PHE A 905 22.51 20.57 91.89
N ARG A 906 23.47 19.74 91.70
CA ARG A 906 23.77 18.35 92.07
C ARG A 906 22.68 17.47 92.65
N GLY A 907 22.63 16.21 92.10
CA GLY A 907 22.12 15.01 92.84
C GLY A 907 22.25 13.77 91.96
N ASN A 908 23.11 12.85 92.45
CA ASN A 908 23.60 11.58 91.86
C ASN A 908 22.56 10.54 91.52
N LEU A 909 22.80 9.82 90.46
CA LEU A 909 23.01 8.36 90.11
C LEU A 909 22.20 7.24 90.87
N PRO A 910 22.03 6.02 90.36
CA PRO A 910 22.38 5.33 89.17
C PRO A 910 21.33 4.24 88.70
N PRO A 911 21.70 3.17 87.98
CA PRO A 911 21.18 2.83 86.67
C PRO A 911 20.37 1.53 86.63
N GLY A 912 19.79 1.19 85.52
CA GLY A 912 19.07 -0.08 85.40
C GLY A 912 18.63 -0.37 83.96
N THR A 913 19.50 -1.12 83.27
CA THR A 913 19.26 -2.22 82.32
C THR A 913 18.01 -2.28 81.49
N MET A 914 18.28 -2.46 80.17
CA MET A 914 17.56 -3.09 79.10
C MET A 914 16.64 -4.29 79.40
N PRO A 915 15.74 -4.75 78.53
CA PRO A 915 16.11 -5.19 77.17
C PRO A 915 15.09 -5.00 76.06
N LEU A 916 15.65 -5.15 74.88
CA LEU A 916 15.00 -5.46 73.56
C LEU A 916 13.86 -6.47 73.66
N THR A 917 12.80 -6.22 72.99
CA THR A 917 12.07 -7.09 72.07
C THR A 917 10.74 -6.43 71.77
N TRP A 918 10.43 -6.31 70.52
CA TRP A 918 9.12 -6.28 69.87
C TRP A 918 9.11 -5.25 68.71
N SER A 919 9.79 -5.65 67.66
CA SER A 919 9.59 -5.03 66.37
C SER A 919 9.73 -6.11 65.29
N LEU A 920 8.66 -6.91 65.10
CA LEU A 920 8.48 -7.85 63.99
C LEU A 920 7.05 -8.45 64.03
N LEU A 921 6.01 -7.63 63.82
CA LEU A 921 4.65 -8.18 63.61
C LEU A 921 3.68 -7.10 63.09
N LEU A 922 4.05 -6.32 62.10
CA LEU A 922 3.11 -5.44 61.35
C LEU A 922 3.47 -5.31 59.82
N LEU A 923 4.02 -6.37 59.22
CA LEU A 923 4.22 -6.39 57.79
C LEU A 923 3.54 -7.59 57.12
N GLY A 924 2.65 -8.28 57.80
CA GLY A 924 1.98 -9.48 57.30
C GLY A 924 0.50 -9.36 56.95
N SER A 925 -0.16 -8.24 57.19
CA SER A 925 -1.62 -8.14 57.05
C SER A 925 -2.12 -7.29 55.85
N ALA A 926 -1.23 -6.70 55.06
CA ALA A 926 -1.61 -5.89 53.87
C ALA A 926 -1.65 -6.67 52.54
N TRP A 927 -1.28 -7.97 52.56
CA TRP A 927 -1.22 -8.78 51.32
C TRP A 927 -2.38 -9.77 51.11
N LEU A 928 -3.33 -9.83 52.02
CA LEU A 928 -4.45 -10.77 51.99
C LEU A 928 -5.84 -10.13 51.80
N TRP A 929 -5.95 -8.83 51.53
CA TRP A 929 -7.24 -8.16 51.36
C TRP A 929 -7.54 -7.65 49.94
N ALA A 930 -6.70 -7.98 48.96
CA ALA A 930 -6.88 -7.61 47.53
C ALA A 930 -7.46 -8.74 46.68
N ARG A 931 -8.08 -9.76 47.27
CA ARG A 931 -8.65 -10.87 46.47
C ARG A 931 -10.06 -11.24 46.93
N ASN A 932 -11.04 -10.38 46.64
CA ASN A 932 -12.43 -10.74 46.33
C ASN A 932 -13.37 -9.52 46.39
N ARG A 933 -13.85 -9.07 45.31
CA ARG A 933 -15.27 -8.90 44.91
C ARG A 933 -15.44 -7.97 43.74
N LYS A 934 -16.06 -8.53 42.72
CA LYS A 934 -16.71 -7.86 41.62
C LYS A 934 -17.90 -7.01 42.09
N ARG A 935 -18.15 -5.95 41.34
CA ARG A 935 -19.40 -5.29 41.04
C ARG A 935 -19.87 -4.13 41.92
N TRP A 936 -20.25 -3.12 41.16
CA TRP A 936 -21.31 -2.13 41.22
C TRP A 936 -20.88 -0.66 41.49
N SER A 937 -20.97 0.02 40.37
CA SER A 937 -21.61 1.32 40.08
C SER A 937 -21.68 2.41 41.11
N ALA A 938 -21.19 3.58 40.69
CA ALA A 938 -21.83 4.89 40.73
C ALA A 938 -22.30 5.48 42.09
N LEU A 939 -21.92 6.76 42.22
CA LEU A 939 -22.62 7.85 42.86
C LEU A 939 -22.29 8.17 44.32
N ALA A 940 -22.10 9.51 44.42
CA ALA A 940 -22.24 10.39 45.60
C ALA A 940 -20.98 10.52 46.45
N ALA A 941 -20.21 11.60 46.27
CA ALA A 941 -20.47 12.94 46.75
C ALA A 941 -20.72 13.06 48.25
N SER A 942 -19.86 13.87 48.83
CA SER A 942 -20.09 14.79 49.93
C SER A 942 -20.30 14.31 51.35
N MET A 943 -19.61 15.07 52.18
CA MET A 943 -19.89 15.38 53.61
C MET A 943 -19.56 14.30 54.64
N LEU A 944 -18.62 14.59 55.48
CA LEU A 944 -18.86 15.10 56.85
C LEU A 944 -17.57 15.43 57.56
N VAL A 945 -17.39 16.56 57.73
CA VAL A 945 -16.96 17.48 58.73
C VAL A 945 -17.58 17.16 60.14
N LEU A 946 -16.78 17.39 61.16
CA LEU A 946 -17.16 17.71 62.48
C LEU A 946 -17.45 16.52 63.42
N THR A 947 -16.87 16.41 64.48
CA THR A 947 -16.97 17.04 65.79
C THR A 947 -16.20 16.19 66.78
N VAL A 948 -15.45 16.76 67.55
CA VAL A 948 -15.73 17.45 68.82
C VAL A 948 -15.46 16.55 70.01
N LEU A 949 -14.74 17.08 70.86
CA LEU A 949 -14.91 17.76 72.13
C LEU A 949 -14.60 16.87 73.33
N THR A 950 -13.76 17.42 74.10
CA THR A 950 -13.83 17.73 75.52
C THR A 950 -13.93 16.60 76.51
N CYS A 951 -13.05 16.67 77.46
CA CYS A 951 -13.32 16.99 78.93
C CYS A 951 -12.00 17.01 79.65
N VAL A 952 -11.61 18.10 80.14
CA VAL A 952 -11.90 18.74 81.43
C VAL A 952 -11.68 17.80 82.64
N SER A 953 -10.67 18.02 83.40
CA SER A 953 -10.90 18.56 84.79
C SER A 953 -9.61 18.55 85.60
N CYS A 954 -9.21 19.64 86.03
CA CYS A 954 -9.19 20.22 87.35
C CYS A 954 -8.21 19.68 88.39
N GLY A 955 -7.56 20.58 88.96
CA GLY A 955 -7.08 20.64 90.37
C GLY A 955 -5.57 20.83 90.44
N GLY A 956 -5.04 21.83 90.91
CA GLY A 956 -5.25 22.81 91.82
C GLY A 956 -3.94 23.28 92.50
N SER A 957 -3.75 24.57 92.52
CA SER A 957 -2.99 25.40 93.47
C SER A 957 -1.54 25.09 93.85
N GLY A 958 -0.72 26.15 93.65
CA GLY A 958 0.56 26.25 94.27
C GLY A 958 1.43 27.36 93.73
N SER A 959 1.29 28.55 94.17
CA SER A 959 2.09 29.74 93.85
C SER A 959 3.56 29.57 94.19
N SER A 960 4.47 29.98 93.35
CA SER A 960 5.64 30.78 93.66
C SER A 960 6.28 31.36 92.43
N SER A 961 6.39 32.59 92.33
CA SER A 961 7.02 33.44 91.34
C SER A 961 8.52 33.24 91.28
N SER A 962 9.05 32.80 90.13
CA SER A 962 10.43 33.09 89.76
C SER A 962 10.45 33.58 88.34
N HIS A 963 10.91 34.79 88.06
CA HIS A 963 11.13 35.32 86.76
C HIS A 963 12.24 34.55 86.09
N THR A 964 11.86 33.62 85.21
CA THR A 964 12.76 33.07 84.25
C THR A 964 12.36 33.66 82.90
N THR A 965 13.25 34.42 82.28
CA THR A 965 13.06 34.80 80.87
C THR A 965 13.22 33.53 80.07
N THR A 966 12.10 32.99 79.61
CA THR A 966 12.06 31.83 78.75
C THR A 966 12.62 32.20 77.38
N GLY A 967 13.62 31.44 76.91
CA GLY A 967 14.09 31.51 75.51
C GLY A 967 13.00 31.03 74.57
N THR A 968 13.24 31.07 73.24
CA THR A 968 12.35 30.46 72.21
C THR A 968 12.06 29.02 72.64
N PRO A 969 10.79 28.63 72.78
CA PRO A 969 10.46 27.26 73.18
C PRO A 969 11.05 26.20 72.26
N THR A 970 11.41 25.03 72.83
CA THR A 970 11.82 23.85 72.00
C THR A 970 10.63 23.37 71.19
N GLY A 971 10.89 23.00 69.93
CA GLY A 971 9.83 22.53 68.98
C GLY A 971 10.19 22.73 67.53
N ASN A 972 9.27 22.34 66.70
CA ASN A 972 9.41 22.47 65.26
C ASN A 972 8.72 23.74 64.78
N TYR A 973 9.45 24.56 64.06
CA TYR A 973 8.93 25.82 63.46
C TYR A 973 8.97 25.71 61.97
N ALA A 974 7.79 25.74 61.31
CA ALA A 974 7.70 25.84 59.87
C ALA A 974 7.90 27.29 59.44
N VAL A 975 8.83 27.50 58.52
CA VAL A 975 9.17 28.82 57.96
C VAL A 975 8.76 28.81 56.49
N THR A 976 7.80 29.62 56.12
CA THR A 976 7.34 29.74 54.73
C THR A 976 7.87 31.01 54.11
N ILE A 977 8.66 30.86 53.07
CA ILE A 977 9.12 31.97 52.24
C ILE A 977 8.22 32.09 51.05
N THR A 978 7.66 33.26 50.81
CA THR A 978 6.81 33.52 49.65
C THR A 978 7.46 34.59 48.78
N ALA A 979 7.62 34.28 47.49
CA ALA A 979 8.09 35.20 46.47
C ALA A 979 6.91 35.58 45.57
N SER A 980 6.70 36.83 45.21
CA SER A 980 5.58 37.31 44.43
C SER A 980 5.95 38.45 43.48
N SER A 981 5.43 38.42 42.24
CA SER A 981 5.55 39.47 41.24
C SER A 981 4.42 39.34 40.23
N GLY A 982 3.75 40.45 39.88
CA GLY A 982 2.75 40.48 38.79
C GLY A 982 1.58 39.49 38.94
N GLY A 983 1.19 39.13 40.19
CA GLY A 983 0.12 38.15 40.40
C GLY A 983 0.60 36.68 40.49
N VAL A 984 1.86 36.40 40.12
CA VAL A 984 2.50 35.07 40.28
C VAL A 984 3.12 35.01 41.70
N SER A 985 2.90 33.89 42.38
CA SER A 985 3.44 33.68 43.74
C SER A 985 3.95 32.24 43.89
N HIS A 986 5.17 32.10 44.39
CA HIS A 986 5.79 30.83 44.74
C HIS A 986 6.12 30.79 46.23
N SER A 987 5.91 29.68 46.91
CA SER A 987 6.22 29.51 48.31
C SER A 987 7.12 28.29 48.52
N MET A 988 8.14 28.50 49.40
CA MET A 988 9.07 27.44 49.79
C MET A 988 9.01 27.20 51.29
N PRO A 989 8.68 26.00 51.73
CA PRO A 989 8.70 25.63 53.13
C PRO A 989 10.13 25.27 53.60
N LEU A 990 10.54 25.82 54.72
CA LEU A 990 11.75 25.51 55.45
C LEU A 990 11.38 25.10 56.87
N GLN A 991 12.24 24.36 57.57
CA GLN A 991 12.01 23.91 58.92
C GLN A 991 13.16 24.27 59.85
N VAL A 992 12.85 24.83 61.02
CA VAL A 992 13.80 25.02 62.13
C VAL A 992 13.34 24.21 63.32
N VAL A 993 14.20 23.33 63.81
CA VAL A 993 13.99 22.52 65.01
C VAL A 993 14.80 23.19 66.15
N VAL A 994 14.13 23.71 67.19
CA VAL A 994 14.78 24.28 68.34
C VAL A 994 14.85 23.24 69.45
N GLN A 995 16.08 22.93 69.89
CA GLN A 995 16.37 21.99 70.97
C GLN A 995 16.82 22.67 72.20
#